data_c65b23bcfd17660ae86b02d6ada62224
#
_entry.id   c65b23bcfd17660ae86b02d6ada62224
#
_cell.length_a   1.000
_cell.length_b   1.000
_cell.length_c   1.000
_cell.angle_alpha   90.00
_cell.angle_beta   90.00
_cell.angle_gamma   90.00
#
_symmetry.space_group_name_H-M   'P 1'
#
loop_
_entity.id
_entity.type
_entity.pdbx_description
1 polymer ?
#
loop_
_entity_poly.entity_id
_entity_poly.type
_entity_poly.pdbx_seq_one_letter_code
_entity_poly.pdbx_strand_id
1 'polypeptide(L)'
;VSASAKATPATRGDATTGIEPQVRIAAVPLFVLIGALAGSIGLIATGAAAPTVLADSGPLGRWGLPIAEFVFNSAMALTIGSLLLAVVVFPRTTGRKSSRIDPEWNRLLGVAQVASAVWTLSSVAVLVLTYVDTAGAQAFQGEFSGQLWSFITEIDLGRVWLAIVGLIAVGSMLVFGLRSFAGVAAALVVSALPILLLSILGHSAEADGHIEAVGSLSIHLVGVVIWLGGLLSLALIAPGLTRRADLGSIVARYSTIALIAYALVMYSGLTNALLRVGGIDDWLTPYGVVLVTKLALTILLGFAGWSHRRAVIGRLPGAVPAPTAPRTGSDAPAANREGAASRAGAASRATASGAALLFWRLVLGEIVLFGAATALGVVLSRTAPPVPDEPPAEPTAFQILSGETLPPEPTAARYFTEWLFDPIWVVITVGAAVLYLLAVKRLRDRGDSWPIHRTICWLLGLAVLFYVTCGGASVYGRVLFSAHMLQHMALVMIAPIPLVLGAPVTLLMRGLAPRRDGSRGVREWVLAIVHSRYARFFSHPIVAAINFAGSLIVFYYSGIMWYALDTHIGHELMILHFLAAGYFFAQSIIGVDPGVNRYPYPVRLPILLVTMAFHAFFGISIMSSTALIAGDWYGNVGHGWVSAIEDQARGGEIAWGIGEFPTLGLAIILAVEWFQSSTREAKRSDRAEDRSGDAELEAYNAMLAGLAAANEGPPKGSTGAPVGNGERSKENGERSTDRSRPPQAGSPPAEE
;
A
#
# COMPACT_ATOMS: atom_id res chain seq x y z
N VAL A 1 -27.42 5.60 72.50
CA VAL A 1 -26.92 6.87 71.97
C VAL A 1 -25.76 6.49 71.04
N SER A 2 -26.08 6.36 69.74
CA SER A 2 -25.13 6.03 68.67
C SER A 2 -24.86 7.30 67.87
N ALA A 3 -23.61 7.78 67.92
CA ALA A 3 -23.19 8.97 67.18
C ALA A 3 -22.78 8.55 65.75
N SER A 4 -23.59 8.98 64.78
CA SER A 4 -23.30 8.89 63.34
C SER A 4 -22.19 9.88 62.99
N ALA A 5 -21.01 9.41 62.59
CA ALA A 5 -19.95 10.21 62.05
C ALA A 5 -20.29 10.57 60.57
N LYS A 6 -20.56 11.83 60.32
CA LYS A 6 -20.68 12.41 58.97
C LYS A 6 -19.33 12.29 58.25
N ALA A 7 -19.29 11.50 57.18
CA ALA A 7 -18.15 11.50 56.26
C ALA A 7 -18.07 12.85 55.53
N THR A 8 -16.99 13.57 55.71
CA THR A 8 -16.61 14.76 55.01
C THR A 8 -16.44 14.41 53.52
N PRO A 9 -16.98 15.16 52.56
CA PRO A 9 -16.69 14.86 51.15
C PRO A 9 -15.23 15.13 50.85
N ALA A 10 -14.57 14.12 50.31
CA ALA A 10 -13.18 14.21 49.85
C ALA A 10 -13.11 15.39 48.85
N THR A 11 -12.30 16.38 49.20
CA THR A 11 -11.87 17.44 48.33
C THR A 11 -11.39 16.87 46.99
N ARG A 12 -12.06 17.21 45.90
CA ARG A 12 -11.60 16.97 44.53
C ARG A 12 -10.19 17.56 44.45
N GLY A 13 -9.21 16.65 44.48
CA GLY A 13 -7.81 17.00 44.33
C GLY A 13 -7.61 17.77 43.02
N ASP A 14 -6.73 18.72 43.10
CA ASP A 14 -6.22 19.62 42.10
C ASP A 14 -6.28 19.05 40.67
N ALA A 15 -7.13 19.65 39.86
CA ALA A 15 -6.97 19.60 38.43
C ALA A 15 -5.67 20.34 38.10
N THR A 16 -4.56 19.63 38.07
CA THR A 16 -3.38 20.10 37.36
C THR A 16 -3.84 20.43 35.94
N THR A 17 -3.93 21.72 35.64
CA THR A 17 -4.26 22.22 34.30
C THR A 17 -3.10 21.79 33.40
N GLY A 18 -3.23 20.62 32.77
CA GLY A 18 -2.29 20.13 31.78
C GLY A 18 -2.29 21.08 30.56
N ILE A 19 -1.20 21.11 29.82
CA ILE A 19 -1.03 21.88 28.59
C ILE A 19 -1.95 21.39 27.44
N GLU A 20 -2.53 20.19 27.56
CA GLU A 20 -3.24 19.50 26.49
C GLU A 20 -4.46 20.27 25.95
N PRO A 21 -5.29 20.93 26.79
CA PRO A 21 -6.37 21.77 26.29
C PRO A 21 -5.84 22.95 25.46
N GLN A 22 -4.70 23.53 25.88
CA GLN A 22 -4.03 24.61 25.17
C GLN A 22 -3.47 24.13 23.82
N VAL A 23 -2.85 22.95 23.76
CA VAL A 23 -2.38 22.33 22.52
C VAL A 23 -3.53 22.15 21.53
N ARG A 24 -4.64 21.59 21.97
CA ARG A 24 -5.81 21.39 21.12
C ARG A 24 -6.36 22.70 20.55
N ILE A 25 -6.40 23.76 21.36
CA ILE A 25 -6.95 25.06 20.96
C ILE A 25 -5.97 25.83 20.09
N ALA A 26 -4.67 25.77 20.39
CA ALA A 26 -3.64 26.57 19.73
C ALA A 26 -3.08 25.92 18.45
N ALA A 27 -3.16 24.60 18.30
CA ALA A 27 -2.48 23.88 17.20
C ALA A 27 -2.89 24.40 15.81
N VAL A 28 -4.16 24.46 15.50
CA VAL A 28 -4.65 24.92 14.17
C VAL A 28 -4.48 26.44 13.99
N PRO A 29 -4.88 27.31 14.93
CA PRO A 29 -4.65 28.76 14.79
C PRO A 29 -3.17 29.11 14.61
N LEU A 30 -2.28 28.49 15.37
CA LEU A 30 -0.83 28.75 15.28
C LEU A 30 -0.26 28.27 13.94
N PHE A 31 -0.67 27.08 13.47
CA PHE A 31 -0.32 26.55 12.15
C PHE A 31 -0.77 27.51 11.03
N VAL A 32 -2.01 27.98 11.07
CA VAL A 32 -2.57 28.89 10.06
C VAL A 32 -1.90 30.27 10.12
N LEU A 33 -1.67 30.82 11.32
CA LEU A 33 -1.03 32.13 11.49
C LEU A 33 0.39 32.13 10.93
N ILE A 34 1.19 31.13 11.30
CA ILE A 34 2.58 31.02 10.82
C ILE A 34 2.61 30.72 9.33
N GLY A 35 1.70 29.87 8.84
CA GLY A 35 1.56 29.61 7.42
C GLY A 35 1.19 30.86 6.62
N ALA A 36 0.22 31.64 7.09
CA ALA A 36 -0.15 32.90 6.46
C ALA A 36 1.01 33.91 6.45
N LEU A 37 1.74 34.03 7.55
CA LEU A 37 2.91 34.92 7.65
C LEU A 37 4.02 34.49 6.69
N ALA A 38 4.43 33.22 6.74
CA ALA A 38 5.49 32.68 5.90
C ALA A 38 5.12 32.71 4.40
N GLY A 39 3.87 32.38 4.08
CA GLY A 39 3.34 32.45 2.72
C GLY A 39 3.31 33.87 2.17
N SER A 40 2.82 34.84 2.94
CA SER A 40 2.79 36.25 2.53
C SER A 40 4.20 36.80 2.31
N ILE A 41 5.15 36.56 3.23
CA ILE A 41 6.54 36.96 3.09
C ILE A 41 7.16 36.30 1.85
N GLY A 42 6.94 35.00 1.66
CA GLY A 42 7.48 34.25 0.52
C GLY A 42 6.95 34.76 -0.82
N LEU A 43 5.63 34.96 -0.97
CA LEU A 43 5.01 35.46 -2.20
C LEU A 43 5.49 36.86 -2.59
N ILE A 44 5.71 37.73 -1.58
CA ILE A 44 6.26 39.06 -1.80
C ILE A 44 7.76 38.99 -2.18
N ALA A 45 8.53 38.21 -1.44
CA ALA A 45 10.00 38.11 -1.64
C ALA A 45 10.38 37.47 -2.98
N THR A 46 9.56 36.52 -3.47
CA THR A 46 9.78 35.87 -4.78
C THR A 46 9.17 36.64 -5.95
N GLY A 47 8.39 37.69 -5.68
CA GLY A 47 7.63 38.40 -6.72
C GLY A 47 6.40 37.64 -7.25
N ALA A 48 6.09 36.46 -6.71
CA ALA A 48 4.96 35.62 -7.18
C ALA A 48 3.58 36.29 -6.98
N ALA A 49 3.47 37.31 -6.11
CA ALA A 49 2.27 38.12 -5.94
C ALA A 49 2.30 39.41 -6.77
N ALA A 50 3.33 39.67 -7.57
CA ALA A 50 3.43 40.86 -8.42
C ALA A 50 2.46 40.78 -9.61
N PRO A 51 1.94 41.92 -10.12
CA PRO A 51 1.17 41.91 -11.35
C PRO A 51 1.98 41.43 -12.55
N THR A 52 1.41 40.55 -13.36
CA THR A 52 2.04 40.06 -14.60
C THR A 52 1.60 40.93 -15.80
N VAL A 53 2.51 41.13 -16.77
CA VAL A 53 2.25 42.04 -17.91
C VAL A 53 1.24 41.43 -18.90
N LEU A 54 1.24 40.12 -19.10
CA LEU A 54 0.47 39.41 -20.15
C LEU A 54 -0.76 38.70 -19.66
N ALA A 55 -1.12 38.44 -18.56
CA ALA A 55 -2.32 37.73 -18.10
C ALA A 55 -2.50 37.88 -16.59
N ASP A 56 -2.59 39.14 -16.11
CA ASP A 56 -2.77 39.37 -14.68
C ASP A 56 -4.11 38.84 -14.21
N SER A 57 -4.10 37.86 -13.35
CA SER A 57 -5.28 37.29 -12.69
C SER A 57 -5.87 38.19 -11.58
N GLY A 58 -5.29 39.37 -11.41
CA GLY A 58 -5.73 40.33 -10.40
C GLY A 58 -5.43 39.88 -8.95
N PRO A 59 -5.84 40.69 -7.96
CA PRO A 59 -5.62 40.34 -6.54
C PRO A 59 -6.22 39.01 -6.14
N LEU A 60 -7.34 38.60 -6.76
CA LEU A 60 -8.03 37.34 -6.43
C LEU A 60 -7.22 36.10 -6.85
N GLY A 61 -6.63 36.09 -8.07
CA GLY A 61 -5.75 35.00 -8.51
C GLY A 61 -4.45 35.03 -7.74
N ARG A 62 -3.80 36.16 -7.62
CA ARG A 62 -2.47 36.32 -6.98
C ARG A 62 -2.43 35.96 -5.51
N TRP A 63 -3.49 36.22 -4.75
CA TRP A 63 -3.57 35.96 -3.30
C TRP A 63 -4.59 34.90 -2.95
N GLY A 64 -5.74 34.86 -3.63
CA GLY A 64 -6.82 33.93 -3.33
C GLY A 64 -6.44 32.48 -3.63
N LEU A 65 -5.80 32.22 -4.77
CA LEU A 65 -5.39 30.87 -5.13
C LEU A 65 -4.35 30.27 -4.15
N PRO A 66 -3.23 30.96 -3.79
CA PRO A 66 -2.31 30.45 -2.78
C PRO A 66 -2.95 30.20 -1.41
N ILE A 67 -3.89 31.04 -0.98
CA ILE A 67 -4.63 30.84 0.28
C ILE A 67 -5.51 29.58 0.17
N ALA A 68 -6.24 29.41 -0.93
CA ALA A 68 -7.07 28.24 -1.17
C ALA A 68 -6.24 26.96 -1.23
N GLU A 69 -5.08 26.96 -1.89
CA GLU A 69 -4.15 25.85 -1.94
C GLU A 69 -3.57 25.49 -0.56
N PHE A 70 -3.24 26.49 0.26
CA PHE A 70 -2.79 26.25 1.64
C PHE A 70 -3.86 25.56 2.48
N VAL A 71 -5.12 26.01 2.37
CA VAL A 71 -6.27 25.39 3.05
C VAL A 71 -6.52 23.98 2.52
N PHE A 72 -6.50 23.79 1.20
CA PHE A 72 -6.67 22.54 0.51
C PHE A 72 -5.64 21.48 0.96
N ASN A 73 -4.35 21.83 0.90
CA ASN A 73 -3.25 20.94 1.30
C ASN A 73 -3.31 20.57 2.79
N SER A 74 -3.69 21.55 3.64
CA SER A 74 -3.84 21.35 5.09
C SER A 74 -5.01 20.41 5.42
N ALA A 75 -6.14 20.61 4.74
CA ALA A 75 -7.35 19.81 4.93
C ALA A 75 -7.16 18.38 4.37
N MET A 76 -6.48 18.23 3.23
CA MET A 76 -6.04 16.94 2.69
C MET A 76 -5.20 16.18 3.71
N ALA A 77 -4.15 16.83 4.24
CA ALA A 77 -3.25 16.22 5.23
C ALA A 77 -4.02 15.79 6.48
N LEU A 78 -4.88 16.64 7.01
CA LEU A 78 -5.64 16.34 8.22
C LEU A 78 -6.67 15.21 8.01
N THR A 79 -7.33 15.15 6.85
CA THR A 79 -8.27 14.09 6.49
C THR A 79 -7.56 12.73 6.42
N ILE A 80 -6.53 12.63 5.58
CA ILE A 80 -5.80 11.37 5.35
C ILE A 80 -5.04 10.95 6.60
N GLY A 81 -4.39 11.91 7.30
CA GLY A 81 -3.67 11.63 8.55
C GLY A 81 -4.58 11.10 9.66
N SER A 82 -5.77 11.67 9.84
CA SER A 82 -6.77 11.20 10.82
C SER A 82 -7.25 9.79 10.49
N LEU A 83 -7.57 9.51 9.22
CA LEU A 83 -7.98 8.18 8.77
C LEU A 83 -6.85 7.15 8.94
N LEU A 84 -5.62 7.52 8.60
CA LEU A 84 -4.43 6.65 8.75
C LEU A 84 -4.22 6.28 10.22
N LEU A 85 -4.28 7.26 11.14
CA LEU A 85 -4.16 6.98 12.58
C LEU A 85 -5.28 6.04 13.05
N ALA A 86 -6.52 6.26 12.63
CA ALA A 86 -7.65 5.41 12.98
C ALA A 86 -7.48 3.97 12.48
N VAL A 87 -6.85 3.79 11.29
CA VAL A 87 -6.70 2.48 10.63
C VAL A 87 -5.47 1.71 11.10
N VAL A 88 -4.36 2.40 11.45
CA VAL A 88 -3.06 1.73 11.70
C VAL A 88 -2.59 1.85 13.14
N VAL A 89 -2.95 2.95 13.83
CA VAL A 89 -2.39 3.28 15.15
C VAL A 89 -3.36 2.97 16.28
N PHE A 90 -4.61 3.38 16.14
CA PHE A 90 -5.61 3.29 17.21
C PHE A 90 -6.43 1.99 17.16
N PRO A 91 -6.80 1.42 18.32
CA PRO A 91 -7.80 0.37 18.39
C PRO A 91 -9.20 0.96 18.12
N ARG A 92 -10.05 0.21 17.38
CA ARG A 92 -11.44 0.64 17.18
C ARG A 92 -12.31 0.51 18.44
N THR A 93 -12.03 -0.48 19.26
CA THR A 93 -12.80 -0.80 20.46
C THR A 93 -11.95 -0.73 21.71
N THR A 94 -12.56 -0.44 22.86
CA THR A 94 -11.90 -0.30 24.17
C THR A 94 -11.25 -1.60 24.70
N GLY A 95 -11.35 -2.70 23.97
CA GLY A 95 -10.73 -3.99 24.26
C GLY A 95 -11.09 -5.02 23.20
N ARG A 96 -10.29 -6.10 23.11
CA ARG A 96 -10.42 -7.13 22.05
C ARG A 96 -11.80 -7.83 22.04
N LYS A 97 -12.47 -7.94 23.19
CA LYS A 97 -13.80 -8.56 23.34
C LYS A 97 -14.91 -7.53 23.56
N SER A 98 -14.59 -6.23 23.60
CA SER A 98 -15.55 -5.17 23.84
C SER A 98 -16.22 -4.73 22.55
N SER A 99 -17.53 -4.51 22.57
CA SER A 99 -18.28 -3.87 21.47
C SER A 99 -18.24 -2.35 21.55
N ARG A 100 -17.77 -1.78 22.67
CA ARG A 100 -17.73 -0.32 22.89
C ARG A 100 -16.63 0.32 22.03
N ILE A 101 -17.01 1.28 21.21
CA ILE A 101 -16.07 2.03 20.35
C ILE A 101 -15.13 2.87 21.23
N ASP A 102 -13.86 2.91 20.85
CA ASP A 102 -12.84 3.73 21.51
C ASP A 102 -13.15 5.22 21.29
N PRO A 103 -13.22 6.05 22.35
CA PRO A 103 -13.57 7.46 22.23
C PRO A 103 -12.62 8.25 21.34
N GLU A 104 -11.31 7.96 21.38
CA GLU A 104 -10.32 8.69 20.59
C GLU A 104 -10.37 8.27 19.12
N TRP A 105 -10.66 6.99 18.83
CA TRP A 105 -10.92 6.53 17.47
C TRP A 105 -12.14 7.27 16.87
N ASN A 106 -13.20 7.45 17.65
CA ASN A 106 -14.37 8.18 17.19
C ASN A 106 -14.08 9.68 17.00
N ARG A 107 -13.23 10.29 17.86
CA ARG A 107 -12.79 11.69 17.70
C ARG A 107 -11.96 11.88 16.43
N LEU A 108 -11.06 10.96 16.11
CA LEU A 108 -10.30 10.97 14.85
C LEU A 108 -11.23 10.97 13.63
N LEU A 109 -12.30 10.16 13.65
CA LEU A 109 -13.29 10.18 12.57
C LEU A 109 -14.04 11.53 12.52
N GLY A 110 -14.36 12.15 13.65
CA GLY A 110 -14.93 13.50 13.69
C GLY A 110 -13.99 14.55 13.08
N VAL A 111 -12.71 14.49 13.39
CA VAL A 111 -11.69 15.35 12.76
C VAL A 111 -11.62 15.11 11.25
N ALA A 112 -11.58 13.84 10.81
CA ALA A 112 -11.59 13.50 9.40
C ALA A 112 -12.83 14.02 8.66
N GLN A 113 -14.02 13.97 9.28
CA GLN A 113 -15.26 14.49 8.70
C GLN A 113 -15.22 16.00 8.48
N VAL A 114 -14.83 16.76 9.51
CA VAL A 114 -14.71 18.24 9.38
C VAL A 114 -13.65 18.59 8.35
N ALA A 115 -12.47 17.93 8.41
CA ALA A 115 -11.38 18.18 7.49
C ALA A 115 -11.77 17.83 6.04
N SER A 116 -12.46 16.70 5.81
CA SER A 116 -12.89 16.30 4.46
C SER A 116 -13.94 17.26 3.87
N ALA A 117 -14.82 17.80 4.68
CA ALA A 117 -15.76 18.84 4.23
C ALA A 117 -15.03 20.13 3.82
N VAL A 118 -14.05 20.57 4.63
CA VAL A 118 -13.20 21.73 4.30
C VAL A 118 -12.39 21.44 3.03
N TRP A 119 -11.87 20.22 2.89
CA TRP A 119 -11.10 19.79 1.70
C TRP A 119 -11.97 19.83 0.44
N THR A 120 -13.21 19.32 0.50
CA THR A 120 -14.15 19.36 -0.64
C THR A 120 -14.46 20.82 -1.02
N LEU A 121 -14.76 21.69 -0.05
CA LEU A 121 -15.04 23.10 -0.34
C LEU A 121 -13.83 23.83 -0.91
N SER A 122 -12.64 23.62 -0.33
CA SER A 122 -11.41 24.22 -0.82
C SER A 122 -11.00 23.69 -2.20
N SER A 123 -11.31 22.41 -2.54
CA SER A 123 -11.03 21.87 -3.87
C SER A 123 -11.85 22.56 -4.97
N VAL A 124 -13.11 22.87 -4.68
CA VAL A 124 -13.94 23.67 -5.59
C VAL A 124 -13.40 25.11 -5.70
N ALA A 125 -12.97 25.69 -4.60
CA ALA A 125 -12.37 27.03 -4.62
C ALA A 125 -11.08 27.06 -5.44
N VAL A 126 -10.20 26.06 -5.28
CA VAL A 126 -8.97 25.94 -6.08
C VAL A 126 -9.29 25.75 -7.56
N LEU A 127 -10.23 24.88 -7.95
CA LEU A 127 -10.66 24.71 -9.33
C LEU A 127 -11.07 26.05 -9.96
N VAL A 128 -11.96 26.81 -9.28
CA VAL A 128 -12.47 28.11 -9.80
C VAL A 128 -11.34 29.14 -9.85
N LEU A 129 -10.49 29.20 -8.84
CA LEU A 129 -9.38 30.16 -8.81
C LEU A 129 -8.26 29.78 -9.80
N THR A 130 -8.06 28.50 -10.10
CA THR A 130 -7.18 28.06 -11.18
C THR A 130 -7.69 28.54 -12.54
N TYR A 131 -9.01 28.42 -12.80
CA TYR A 131 -9.60 29.03 -13.99
C TYR A 131 -9.35 30.55 -14.05
N VAL A 132 -9.58 31.28 -12.94
CA VAL A 132 -9.33 32.72 -12.89
C VAL A 132 -7.86 33.05 -13.12
N ASP A 133 -6.95 32.27 -12.58
CA ASP A 133 -5.49 32.45 -12.74
C ASP A 133 -5.05 32.18 -14.19
N THR A 134 -5.60 31.15 -14.84
CA THR A 134 -5.31 30.79 -16.23
C THR A 134 -5.91 31.78 -17.24
N ALA A 135 -7.15 32.20 -17.03
CA ALA A 135 -7.86 33.12 -17.94
C ALA A 135 -7.45 34.59 -17.71
N GLY A 136 -6.83 34.92 -16.60
CA GLY A 136 -6.38 36.26 -16.25
C GLY A 136 -7.52 37.29 -16.25
N ALA A 137 -7.26 38.47 -16.79
CA ALA A 137 -8.27 39.56 -16.87
C ALA A 137 -9.52 39.18 -17.68
N GLN A 138 -9.45 38.17 -18.55
CA GLN A 138 -10.58 37.71 -19.35
C GLN A 138 -11.58 36.89 -18.57
N ALA A 139 -11.21 36.35 -17.42
CA ALA A 139 -12.07 35.49 -16.60
C ALA A 139 -13.43 36.13 -16.27
N PHE A 140 -13.47 37.46 -16.15
CA PHE A 140 -14.69 38.21 -15.79
C PHE A 140 -15.26 39.01 -16.98
N GLN A 141 -14.71 38.83 -18.19
CA GLN A 141 -15.21 39.45 -19.42
C GLN A 141 -16.11 38.43 -20.12
N GLY A 142 -17.42 38.71 -20.19
CA GLY A 142 -18.40 37.85 -20.82
C GLY A 142 -19.16 36.95 -19.85
N GLU A 143 -19.60 35.79 -20.34
CA GLU A 143 -20.37 34.82 -19.52
C GLU A 143 -19.45 33.91 -18.70
N PHE A 144 -19.18 34.28 -17.47
CA PHE A 144 -18.30 33.55 -16.56
C PHE A 144 -18.65 32.06 -16.44
N SER A 145 -19.95 31.74 -16.31
CA SER A 145 -20.41 30.36 -16.16
C SER A 145 -20.14 29.51 -17.40
N GLY A 146 -20.33 30.04 -18.59
CA GLY A 146 -20.06 29.38 -19.85
C GLY A 146 -18.56 29.11 -20.06
N GLN A 147 -17.74 30.11 -19.79
CA GLN A 147 -16.28 30.00 -19.89
C GLN A 147 -15.69 29.00 -18.88
N LEU A 148 -16.18 29.05 -17.63
CA LEU A 148 -15.80 28.07 -16.61
C LEU A 148 -16.23 26.66 -17.00
N TRP A 149 -17.41 26.50 -17.60
CA TRP A 149 -17.88 25.21 -18.09
C TRP A 149 -16.99 24.67 -19.21
N SER A 150 -16.64 25.49 -20.21
CA SER A 150 -15.69 25.08 -21.27
C SER A 150 -14.31 24.74 -20.69
N PHE A 151 -13.81 25.51 -19.72
CA PHE A 151 -12.56 25.19 -19.03
C PHE A 151 -12.62 23.78 -18.41
N ILE A 152 -13.71 23.45 -17.69
CA ILE A 152 -13.87 22.16 -17.01
C ILE A 152 -14.06 20.98 -17.99
N THR A 153 -14.67 21.21 -19.17
CA THR A 153 -15.07 20.12 -20.07
C THR A 153 -14.16 19.97 -21.28
N GLU A 154 -13.46 21.02 -21.71
CA GLU A 154 -12.69 21.03 -22.96
C GLU A 154 -11.17 21.13 -22.72
N ILE A 155 -10.73 21.74 -21.59
CA ILE A 155 -9.33 21.92 -21.26
C ILE A 155 -8.85 20.83 -20.30
N ASP A 156 -7.73 20.19 -20.58
CA ASP A 156 -7.22 19.05 -19.79
C ASP A 156 -6.96 19.42 -18.34
N LEU A 157 -6.40 20.59 -18.06
CA LEU A 157 -6.21 21.10 -16.71
C LEU A 157 -7.54 21.14 -15.92
N GLY A 158 -8.59 21.63 -16.54
CA GLY A 158 -9.93 21.70 -15.94
C GLY A 158 -10.54 20.31 -15.73
N ARG A 159 -10.38 19.39 -16.70
CA ARG A 159 -10.85 17.99 -16.59
C ARG A 159 -10.18 17.26 -15.44
N VAL A 160 -8.87 17.42 -15.28
CA VAL A 160 -8.13 16.79 -14.18
C VAL A 160 -8.58 17.37 -12.83
N TRP A 161 -8.77 18.69 -12.73
CA TRP A 161 -9.32 19.30 -11.51
C TRP A 161 -10.74 18.83 -11.21
N LEU A 162 -11.60 18.66 -12.21
CA LEU A 162 -12.95 18.09 -12.02
C LEU A 162 -12.86 16.67 -11.44
N ALA A 163 -11.97 15.84 -11.97
CA ALA A 163 -11.74 14.48 -11.46
C ALA A 163 -11.25 14.49 -10.00
N ILE A 164 -10.33 15.41 -9.65
CA ILE A 164 -9.85 15.60 -8.27
C ILE A 164 -11.00 15.96 -7.34
N VAL A 165 -11.82 16.96 -7.69
CA VAL A 165 -12.98 17.38 -6.91
C VAL A 165 -13.97 16.22 -6.75
N GLY A 166 -14.24 15.47 -7.82
CA GLY A 166 -15.11 14.29 -7.78
C GLY A 166 -14.61 13.20 -6.83
N LEU A 167 -13.32 12.87 -6.91
CA LEU A 167 -12.70 11.87 -6.02
C LEU A 167 -12.72 12.33 -4.55
N ILE A 168 -12.45 13.62 -4.28
CA ILE A 168 -12.50 14.18 -2.94
C ILE A 168 -13.94 14.13 -2.40
N ALA A 169 -14.94 14.47 -3.21
CA ALA A 169 -16.34 14.39 -2.83
C ALA A 169 -16.77 12.96 -2.49
N VAL A 170 -16.39 11.98 -3.31
CA VAL A 170 -16.63 10.55 -3.05
C VAL A 170 -15.92 10.10 -1.78
N GLY A 171 -14.64 10.48 -1.61
CA GLY A 171 -13.88 10.20 -0.38
C GLY A 171 -14.58 10.76 0.86
N SER A 172 -15.06 12.02 0.79
CA SER A 172 -15.80 12.67 1.87
C SER A 172 -17.11 11.93 2.17
N MET A 173 -17.89 11.53 1.17
CA MET A 173 -19.09 10.71 1.38
C MET A 173 -18.78 9.42 2.13
N LEU A 174 -17.69 8.74 1.78
CA LEU A 174 -17.25 7.52 2.47
C LEU A 174 -16.83 7.81 3.92
N VAL A 175 -16.14 8.93 4.19
CA VAL A 175 -15.74 9.37 5.54
C VAL A 175 -16.96 9.64 6.42
N PHE A 176 -18.04 10.22 5.87
CA PHE A 176 -19.29 10.43 6.61
C PHE A 176 -20.11 9.16 6.79
N GLY A 177 -20.16 8.28 5.76
CA GLY A 177 -21.04 7.10 5.73
C GLY A 177 -20.48 5.87 6.43
N LEU A 178 -19.16 5.65 6.39
CA LEU A 178 -18.57 4.38 6.81
C LEU A 178 -18.00 4.43 8.23
N ARG A 179 -18.44 3.50 9.09
CA ARG A 179 -18.00 3.36 10.49
C ARG A 179 -17.34 2.01 10.77
N SER A 180 -17.35 1.10 9.82
CA SER A 180 -16.63 -0.16 9.95
C SER A 180 -15.14 0.03 9.75
N PHE A 181 -14.32 -0.85 10.32
CA PHE A 181 -12.87 -0.76 10.18
C PHE A 181 -12.42 -0.86 8.72
N ALA A 182 -13.03 -1.79 7.96
CA ALA A 182 -12.77 -1.94 6.53
C ALA A 182 -13.28 -0.73 5.72
N GLY A 183 -14.44 -0.18 6.12
CA GLY A 183 -14.99 1.01 5.47
C GLY A 183 -14.11 2.25 5.66
N VAL A 184 -13.56 2.47 6.86
CA VAL A 184 -12.61 3.57 7.12
C VAL A 184 -11.31 3.37 6.35
N ALA A 185 -10.85 2.12 6.20
CA ALA A 185 -9.69 1.81 5.36
C ALA A 185 -9.98 2.07 3.86
N ALA A 186 -11.18 1.74 3.38
CA ALA A 186 -11.59 2.07 2.01
C ALA A 186 -11.68 3.60 1.81
N ALA A 187 -12.24 4.33 2.77
CA ALA A 187 -12.27 5.79 2.74
C ALA A 187 -10.85 6.39 2.69
N LEU A 188 -9.89 5.83 3.44
CA LEU A 188 -8.48 6.23 3.38
C LEU A 188 -7.89 6.02 1.98
N VAL A 189 -8.11 4.86 1.37
CA VAL A 189 -7.60 4.55 0.02
C VAL A 189 -8.18 5.50 -1.01
N VAL A 190 -9.51 5.70 -1.02
CA VAL A 190 -10.17 6.61 -1.97
C VAL A 190 -9.71 8.05 -1.76
N SER A 191 -9.56 8.50 -0.51
CA SER A 191 -9.05 9.84 -0.20
C SER A 191 -7.57 10.05 -0.57
N ALA A 192 -6.80 8.97 -0.78
CA ALA A 192 -5.41 9.07 -1.23
C ALA A 192 -5.28 9.18 -2.77
N LEU A 193 -6.28 8.75 -3.54
CA LEU A 193 -6.24 8.78 -5.01
C LEU A 193 -6.01 10.18 -5.62
N PRO A 194 -6.60 11.27 -5.09
CA PRO A 194 -6.33 12.62 -5.60
C PRO A 194 -4.86 13.00 -5.60
N ILE A 195 -4.01 12.41 -4.73
CA ILE A 195 -2.57 12.69 -4.68
C ILE A 195 -1.89 12.34 -6.02
N LEU A 196 -2.32 11.24 -6.66
CA LEU A 196 -1.77 10.82 -7.96
C LEU A 196 -2.13 11.82 -9.06
N LEU A 197 -3.36 12.35 -9.05
CA LEU A 197 -3.77 13.37 -10.02
C LEU A 197 -3.11 14.73 -9.75
N LEU A 198 -2.88 15.08 -8.48
CA LEU A 198 -2.19 16.32 -8.12
C LEU A 198 -0.72 16.33 -8.57
N SER A 199 -0.07 15.17 -8.62
CA SER A 199 1.33 15.09 -9.02
C SER A 199 1.56 15.32 -10.52
N ILE A 200 0.55 15.11 -11.35
CA ILE A 200 0.62 15.40 -12.79
C ILE A 200 0.20 16.83 -13.17
N LEU A 201 -0.31 17.62 -12.19
CA LEU A 201 -0.75 19.01 -12.41
C LEU A 201 0.33 20.05 -12.19
N GLY A 202 1.58 19.72 -12.09
CA GLY A 202 2.65 20.70 -11.86
C GLY A 202 3.36 21.12 -13.16
N HIS A 203 4.14 22.21 -13.09
CA HIS A 203 5.11 22.58 -14.14
C HIS A 203 6.11 21.47 -14.47
N SER A 204 6.06 20.37 -13.73
CA SER A 204 6.84 19.15 -13.94
C SER A 204 6.33 18.29 -15.11
N ALA A 205 5.15 18.59 -15.61
CA ALA A 205 4.48 17.75 -16.60
C ALA A 205 4.99 17.97 -18.04
N GLU A 206 5.69 19.07 -18.30
CA GLU A 206 6.08 19.50 -19.66
C GLU A 206 7.61 19.51 -19.89
N ALA A 207 8.42 19.19 -18.87
CA ALA A 207 9.88 19.25 -18.94
C ALA A 207 10.53 17.86 -19.08
N ASP A 208 11.75 17.84 -19.62
CA ASP A 208 12.64 16.66 -19.55
C ASP A 208 12.73 16.14 -18.11
N GLY A 209 12.58 14.82 -17.90
CA GLY A 209 12.53 14.22 -16.57
C GLY A 209 11.12 14.18 -15.96
N HIS A 210 10.09 14.17 -16.79
CA HIS A 210 8.68 14.09 -16.38
C HIS A 210 8.39 12.95 -15.40
N ILE A 211 8.91 11.74 -15.65
CA ILE A 211 8.68 10.55 -14.82
C ILE A 211 9.26 10.75 -13.43
N GLU A 212 10.51 11.23 -13.34
CA GLU A 212 11.17 11.52 -12.07
C GLU A 212 10.45 12.63 -11.30
N ALA A 213 10.00 13.66 -11.97
CA ALA A 213 9.32 14.79 -11.35
C ALA A 213 7.96 14.40 -10.79
N VAL A 214 7.12 13.74 -11.57
CA VAL A 214 5.77 13.29 -11.15
C VAL A 214 5.87 12.22 -10.06
N GLY A 215 6.74 11.22 -10.24
CA GLY A 215 6.96 10.16 -9.25
C GLY A 215 7.46 10.70 -7.92
N SER A 216 8.45 11.62 -7.94
CA SER A 216 8.98 12.23 -6.72
C SER A 216 7.97 13.13 -6.03
N LEU A 217 7.16 13.91 -6.78
CA LEU A 217 6.09 14.74 -6.21
C LEU A 217 5.01 13.89 -5.54
N SER A 218 4.61 12.76 -6.16
CA SER A 218 3.68 11.80 -5.57
C SER A 218 4.17 11.31 -4.20
N ILE A 219 5.43 10.88 -4.11
CA ILE A 219 6.06 10.42 -2.87
C ILE A 219 6.12 11.55 -1.84
N HIS A 220 6.46 12.77 -2.29
CA HIS A 220 6.54 13.95 -1.43
C HIS A 220 5.20 14.24 -0.77
N LEU A 221 4.13 14.32 -1.56
CA LEU A 221 2.77 14.58 -1.07
C LEU A 221 2.32 13.48 -0.10
N VAL A 222 2.51 12.21 -0.43
CA VAL A 222 2.21 11.09 0.48
C VAL A 222 2.96 11.23 1.80
N GLY A 223 4.26 11.53 1.76
CA GLY A 223 5.10 11.70 2.95
C GLY A 223 4.62 12.86 3.82
N VAL A 224 4.39 14.04 3.23
CA VAL A 224 3.91 15.24 3.94
C VAL A 224 2.54 15.01 4.57
N VAL A 225 1.59 14.46 3.82
CA VAL A 225 0.23 14.21 4.29
C VAL A 225 0.19 13.26 5.48
N ILE A 226 1.01 12.20 5.45
CA ILE A 226 1.13 11.24 6.56
C ILE A 226 1.77 11.91 7.79
N TRP A 227 2.83 12.67 7.59
CA TRP A 227 3.60 13.26 8.69
C TRP A 227 2.86 14.42 9.33
N LEU A 228 2.52 15.46 8.55
CA LEU A 228 1.78 16.63 9.02
C LEU A 228 0.38 16.25 9.55
N GLY A 229 -0.39 15.49 8.74
CA GLY A 229 -1.75 15.14 9.08
C GLY A 229 -1.85 14.27 10.34
N GLY A 230 -0.92 13.33 10.52
CA GLY A 230 -0.83 12.54 11.75
C GLY A 230 -0.49 13.39 12.98
N LEU A 231 0.45 14.34 12.85
CA LEU A 231 0.84 15.22 13.95
C LEU A 231 -0.30 16.15 14.38
N LEU A 232 -0.95 16.82 13.41
CA LEU A 232 -2.12 17.69 13.67
C LEU A 232 -3.27 16.90 14.29
N SER A 233 -3.54 15.69 13.79
CA SER A 233 -4.60 14.83 14.34
C SER A 233 -4.34 14.46 15.80
N LEU A 234 -3.09 14.09 16.16
CA LEU A 234 -2.70 13.82 17.54
C LEU A 234 -2.86 15.05 18.44
N ALA A 235 -2.49 16.25 17.96
CA ALA A 235 -2.66 17.51 18.70
C ALA A 235 -4.12 17.80 18.96
N LEU A 236 -5.01 17.59 17.99
CA LEU A 236 -6.46 17.83 18.15
C LEU A 236 -7.15 16.90 19.15
N ILE A 237 -6.62 15.68 19.36
CA ILE A 237 -7.15 14.72 20.33
C ILE A 237 -6.34 14.68 21.64
N ALA A 238 -5.36 15.56 21.82
CA ALA A 238 -4.40 15.57 22.94
C ALA A 238 -5.04 15.39 24.33
N PRO A 239 -6.16 16.08 24.69
CA PRO A 239 -6.75 15.97 26.03
C PRO A 239 -7.25 14.57 26.38
N GLY A 240 -7.74 13.82 25.41
CA GLY A 240 -8.14 12.42 25.61
C GLY A 240 -6.95 11.47 25.58
N LEU A 241 -5.99 11.77 24.72
CA LEU A 241 -4.80 10.95 24.53
C LEU A 241 -3.91 10.91 25.77
N THR A 242 -3.69 12.03 26.45
CA THR A 242 -2.85 12.11 27.65
C THR A 242 -3.41 11.30 28.81
N ARG A 243 -4.72 11.10 28.88
CA ARG A 243 -5.37 10.29 29.92
C ARG A 243 -5.21 8.77 29.69
N ARG A 244 -4.66 8.35 28.57
CA ARG A 244 -4.51 6.94 28.23
C ARG A 244 -3.26 6.34 28.88
N ALA A 245 -3.42 5.14 29.41
CA ALA A 245 -2.30 4.37 29.96
C ALA A 245 -1.32 3.87 28.88
N ASP A 246 -1.77 3.80 27.61
CA ASP A 246 -1.01 3.33 26.44
C ASP A 246 -0.48 4.46 25.54
N LEU A 247 -0.45 5.72 26.02
CA LEU A 247 0.03 6.91 25.29
C LEU A 247 1.38 6.65 24.62
N GLY A 248 2.37 6.13 25.37
CA GLY A 248 3.71 5.90 24.85
C GLY A 248 3.74 4.90 23.70
N SER A 249 2.90 3.86 23.72
CA SER A 249 2.81 2.88 22.65
C SER A 249 2.16 3.48 21.37
N ILE A 250 1.14 4.31 21.52
CA ILE A 250 0.47 5.02 20.42
C ILE A 250 1.44 5.98 19.76
N VAL A 251 2.12 6.84 20.55
CA VAL A 251 3.09 7.80 20.06
C VAL A 251 4.28 7.10 19.39
N ALA A 252 4.77 5.98 19.92
CA ALA A 252 5.86 5.20 19.33
C ALA A 252 5.48 4.62 17.95
N ARG A 253 4.23 4.17 17.77
CA ARG A 253 3.71 3.69 16.49
C ARG A 253 3.66 4.82 15.47
N TYR A 254 3.07 5.96 15.84
CA TYR A 254 3.03 7.13 14.96
C TYR A 254 4.45 7.62 14.64
N SER A 255 5.33 7.73 15.62
CA SER A 255 6.72 8.13 15.41
C SER A 255 7.45 7.24 14.40
N THR A 256 7.13 5.93 14.34
CA THR A 256 7.71 5.03 13.33
C THR A 256 7.20 5.36 11.92
N ILE A 257 5.89 5.63 11.79
CA ILE A 257 5.28 6.07 10.53
C ILE A 257 5.85 7.42 10.10
N ALA A 258 5.96 8.37 11.03
CA ALA A 258 6.52 9.70 10.79
C ALA A 258 7.99 9.66 10.35
N LEU A 259 8.79 8.71 10.87
CA LEU A 259 10.18 8.53 10.42
C LEU A 259 10.26 8.05 8.98
N ILE A 260 9.39 7.11 8.59
CA ILE A 260 9.31 6.66 7.19
C ILE A 260 8.86 7.82 6.30
N ALA A 261 7.81 8.54 6.70
CA ALA A 261 7.33 9.71 5.98
C ALA A 261 8.40 10.80 5.83
N TYR A 262 9.18 11.06 6.88
CA TYR A 262 10.35 11.97 6.83
C TYR A 262 11.39 11.51 5.79
N ALA A 263 11.74 10.22 5.79
CA ALA A 263 12.69 9.68 4.81
C ALA A 263 12.17 9.83 3.37
N LEU A 264 10.86 9.60 3.15
CA LEU A 264 10.22 9.82 1.84
C LEU A 264 10.25 11.28 1.41
N VAL A 265 9.94 12.21 2.33
CA VAL A 265 9.99 13.67 2.07
C VAL A 265 11.41 14.12 1.77
N MET A 266 12.41 13.62 2.48
CA MET A 266 13.81 13.97 2.22
C MET A 266 14.29 13.45 0.87
N TYR A 267 14.01 12.18 0.55
CA TYR A 267 14.36 11.59 -0.74
C TYR A 267 13.70 12.34 -1.89
N SER A 268 12.39 12.50 -1.87
CA SER A 268 11.62 13.15 -2.92
C SER A 268 11.93 14.65 -3.03
N GLY A 269 12.14 15.32 -1.91
CA GLY A 269 12.55 16.72 -1.88
C GLY A 269 13.92 16.95 -2.51
N LEU A 270 14.87 16.04 -2.28
CA LEU A 270 16.19 16.10 -2.92
C LEU A 270 16.09 15.84 -4.42
N THR A 271 15.33 14.82 -4.84
CA THR A 271 15.11 14.53 -6.27
C THR A 271 14.50 15.72 -6.99
N ASN A 272 13.40 16.30 -6.45
CA ASN A 272 12.79 17.50 -7.04
C ASN A 272 13.74 18.71 -7.08
N ALA A 273 14.58 18.89 -6.05
CA ALA A 273 15.56 19.98 -6.04
C ALA A 273 16.60 19.82 -7.16
N LEU A 274 17.13 18.61 -7.35
CA LEU A 274 18.13 18.31 -8.39
C LEU A 274 17.58 18.49 -9.81
N LEU A 275 16.30 18.25 -10.02
CA LEU A 275 15.64 18.46 -11.32
C LEU A 275 15.41 19.95 -11.64
N ARG A 276 15.38 20.84 -10.61
CA ARG A 276 14.99 22.25 -10.76
C ARG A 276 16.15 23.24 -10.63
N VAL A 277 17.30 22.76 -10.19
CA VAL A 277 18.50 23.58 -9.94
C VAL A 277 19.62 23.03 -10.80
N GLY A 278 20.03 23.80 -11.80
CA GLY A 278 21.07 23.39 -12.76
C GLY A 278 22.49 23.69 -12.29
N GLY A 279 22.70 24.70 -11.43
CA GLY A 279 24.01 25.16 -10.99
C GLY A 279 24.05 25.72 -9.58
N ILE A 280 25.24 26.02 -9.10
CA ILE A 280 25.44 26.58 -7.75
C ILE A 280 24.83 27.99 -7.60
N ASP A 281 24.86 28.78 -8.67
CA ASP A 281 24.30 30.14 -8.67
C ASP A 281 22.77 30.14 -8.54
N ASP A 282 22.10 29.08 -8.97
CA ASP A 282 20.65 28.93 -8.89
C ASP A 282 20.13 28.86 -7.46
N TRP A 283 20.97 28.43 -6.51
CA TRP A 283 20.62 28.40 -5.09
C TRP A 283 20.45 29.80 -4.47
N LEU A 284 20.98 30.83 -5.12
CA LEU A 284 20.85 32.22 -4.70
C LEU A 284 19.67 32.94 -5.36
N THR A 285 18.98 32.30 -6.30
CA THR A 285 17.74 32.82 -6.90
C THR A 285 16.60 32.86 -5.87
N PRO A 286 15.53 33.62 -6.09
CA PRO A 286 14.35 33.61 -5.21
C PRO A 286 13.79 32.19 -4.98
N TYR A 287 13.77 31.37 -6.03
CA TYR A 287 13.37 29.95 -5.97
C TYR A 287 14.32 29.15 -5.06
N GLY A 288 15.62 29.26 -5.29
CA GLY A 288 16.65 28.56 -4.53
C GLY A 288 16.64 28.93 -3.04
N VAL A 289 16.45 30.21 -2.70
CA VAL A 289 16.36 30.66 -1.30
C VAL A 289 15.15 30.05 -0.59
N VAL A 290 13.98 29.98 -1.24
CA VAL A 290 12.79 29.32 -0.69
C VAL A 290 13.05 27.83 -0.51
N LEU A 291 13.69 27.18 -1.47
CA LEU A 291 14.06 25.76 -1.42
C LEU A 291 15.00 25.45 -0.27
N VAL A 292 16.08 26.24 -0.09
CA VAL A 292 17.04 26.12 1.04
C VAL A 292 16.34 26.34 2.38
N THR A 293 15.47 27.34 2.47
CA THR A 293 14.68 27.61 3.68
C THR A 293 13.78 26.43 4.03
N LYS A 294 13.08 25.84 3.04
CA LYS A 294 12.25 24.66 3.20
C LYS A 294 13.07 23.43 3.62
N LEU A 295 14.26 23.24 3.05
CA LEU A 295 15.18 22.18 3.43
C LEU A 295 15.64 22.35 4.90
N ALA A 296 16.02 23.55 5.30
CA ALA A 296 16.40 23.84 6.69
C ALA A 296 15.27 23.55 7.68
N LEU A 297 14.03 23.96 7.37
CA LEU A 297 12.85 23.62 8.17
C LEU A 297 12.63 22.11 8.26
N THR A 298 12.82 21.39 7.17
CA THR A 298 12.66 19.92 7.13
C THR A 298 13.73 19.23 7.98
N ILE A 299 14.97 19.70 7.96
CA ILE A 299 16.06 19.20 8.82
C ILE A 299 15.74 19.48 10.31
N LEU A 300 15.25 20.68 10.63
CA LEU A 300 14.84 21.03 12.00
C LEU A 300 13.69 20.13 12.50
N LEU A 301 12.70 19.87 11.66
CA LEU A 301 11.61 18.94 11.95
C LEU A 301 12.12 17.51 12.17
N GLY A 302 13.08 17.06 11.35
CA GLY A 302 13.73 15.76 11.53
C GLY A 302 14.49 15.65 12.85
N PHE A 303 15.20 16.72 13.25
CA PHE A 303 15.90 16.80 14.54
C PHE A 303 14.92 16.79 15.72
N ALA A 304 13.79 17.52 15.63
CA ALA A 304 12.74 17.49 16.63
C ALA A 304 12.15 16.09 16.80
N GLY A 305 11.81 15.41 15.70
CA GLY A 305 11.34 14.02 15.72
C GLY A 305 12.36 13.03 16.29
N TRP A 306 13.65 13.20 15.97
CA TRP A 306 14.73 12.41 16.57
C TRP A 306 14.82 12.64 18.09
N SER A 307 14.73 13.90 18.52
CA SER A 307 14.74 14.28 19.93
C SER A 307 13.58 13.67 20.70
N HIS A 308 12.35 13.70 20.12
CA HIS A 308 11.17 13.02 20.65
C HIS A 308 11.45 11.53 20.89
N ARG A 309 12.00 10.84 19.90
CA ARG A 309 12.30 9.43 19.97
C ARG A 309 13.29 9.09 21.08
N ARG A 310 14.36 9.87 21.17
CA ARG A 310 15.47 9.56 22.06
C ARG A 310 15.22 9.99 23.51
N ALA A 311 14.58 11.14 23.73
CA ALA A 311 14.49 11.74 25.04
C ALA A 311 13.11 11.61 25.71
N VAL A 312 12.02 11.47 24.93
CA VAL A 312 10.66 11.65 25.44
C VAL A 312 9.83 10.37 25.37
N ILE A 313 9.76 9.70 24.23
CA ILE A 313 8.80 8.59 23.98
C ILE A 313 8.98 7.44 24.97
N GLY A 314 10.22 7.08 25.30
CA GLY A 314 10.51 6.00 26.26
C GLY A 314 10.10 6.30 27.71
N ARG A 315 9.78 7.57 28.03
CA ARG A 315 9.36 8.03 29.36
C ARG A 315 7.85 8.24 29.47
N LEU A 316 7.12 8.12 28.37
CA LEU A 316 5.67 8.25 28.36
C LEU A 316 4.98 7.01 28.97
N PRO A 317 3.77 7.17 29.56
CA PRO A 317 3.00 6.04 30.11
C PRO A 317 2.75 4.97 29.05
N GLY A 318 2.97 3.68 29.41
CA GLY A 318 2.76 2.56 28.50
C GLY A 318 3.80 2.40 27.39
N ALA A 319 4.93 3.12 27.44
CA ALA A 319 6.09 2.81 26.61
C ALA A 319 6.64 1.42 26.98
N VAL A 320 6.93 0.59 25.96
CA VAL A 320 7.57 -0.72 26.19
C VAL A 320 8.97 -0.48 26.75
N PRO A 321 9.30 -0.97 27.97
CA PRO A 321 10.66 -0.80 28.50
C PRO A 321 11.66 -1.48 27.57
N ALA A 322 12.83 -0.85 27.36
CA ALA A 322 13.96 -1.55 26.76
C ALA A 322 14.30 -2.77 27.65
N PRO A 323 14.75 -3.92 27.08
CA PRO A 323 15.11 -5.08 27.87
C PRO A 323 16.20 -4.68 28.88
N THR A 324 15.78 -4.54 30.12
CA THR A 324 16.70 -4.34 31.26
C THR A 324 17.37 -5.65 31.57
N ALA A 325 18.70 -5.61 31.72
CA ALA A 325 19.47 -6.72 32.30
C ALA A 325 18.87 -7.25 33.61
N PRO A 326 19.04 -8.54 33.92
CA PRO A 326 18.45 -9.15 35.12
C PRO A 326 18.86 -8.39 36.39
N ARG A 327 17.88 -7.88 37.13
CA ARG A 327 18.12 -7.33 38.45
C ARG A 327 18.49 -8.51 39.36
N THR A 328 19.75 -8.56 39.71
CA THR A 328 20.23 -9.39 40.86
C THR A 328 19.48 -8.97 42.13
N GLY A 329 18.93 -9.94 42.82
CA GLY A 329 18.08 -9.75 43.98
C GLY A 329 18.76 -8.93 45.09
N SER A 330 17.98 -8.06 45.72
CA SER A 330 18.30 -7.45 46.99
C SER A 330 17.23 -7.89 48.03
N ASP A 331 17.65 -8.64 49.03
CA ASP A 331 16.88 -9.01 50.17
C ASP A 331 16.73 -7.84 51.15
N ALA A 332 15.60 -7.10 51.04
CA ALA A 332 15.23 -6.08 52.03
C ALA A 332 13.90 -6.40 52.70
N PRO A 333 13.72 -6.08 54.02
CA PRO A 333 12.54 -6.47 54.83
C PRO A 333 11.23 -5.84 54.34
N ALA A 334 10.12 -6.57 54.46
CA ALA A 334 8.79 -6.28 53.88
C ALA A 334 8.16 -4.93 54.32
N ALA A 335 8.41 -4.44 55.53
CA ALA A 335 7.82 -3.21 56.07
C ALA A 335 8.31 -1.92 55.40
N ASN A 336 9.49 -1.93 54.75
CA ASN A 336 10.01 -0.79 53.98
C ASN A 336 9.57 -0.78 52.52
N ARG A 337 8.91 -1.84 52.05
CA ARG A 337 8.53 -2.02 50.64
C ARG A 337 7.33 -1.17 50.25
N GLU A 338 6.32 -1.01 51.14
CA GLU A 338 5.11 -0.22 50.82
C GLU A 338 5.41 1.29 50.72
N GLY A 339 6.22 1.83 51.65
CA GLY A 339 6.64 3.23 51.60
C GLY A 339 7.57 3.54 50.41
N ALA A 340 8.49 2.61 50.10
CA ALA A 340 9.37 2.72 48.92
C ALA A 340 8.61 2.55 47.61
N ALA A 341 7.64 1.64 47.51
CA ALA A 341 6.77 1.44 46.36
C ALA A 341 5.86 2.65 46.11
N SER A 342 5.32 3.27 47.16
CA SER A 342 4.51 4.48 47.09
C SER A 342 5.34 5.68 46.60
N ARG A 343 6.55 5.89 47.12
CA ARG A 343 7.48 6.96 46.70
C ARG A 343 7.98 6.72 45.28
N ALA A 344 8.33 5.51 44.90
CA ALA A 344 8.71 5.12 43.56
C ALA A 344 7.56 5.33 42.53
N GLY A 345 6.32 5.00 42.94
CA GLY A 345 5.13 5.25 42.16
C GLY A 345 4.79 6.74 42.00
N ALA A 346 5.04 7.57 43.01
CA ALA A 346 4.88 9.04 42.91
C ALA A 346 5.96 9.68 42.04
N ALA A 347 7.22 9.29 42.20
CA ALA A 347 8.33 9.73 41.38
C ALA A 347 8.14 9.33 39.89
N SER A 348 7.68 8.10 39.65
CA SER A 348 7.37 7.64 38.28
C SER A 348 6.22 8.43 37.64
N ARG A 349 5.19 8.79 38.42
CA ARG A 349 4.09 9.66 37.93
C ARG A 349 4.55 11.09 37.63
N ALA A 350 5.39 11.67 38.47
CA ALA A 350 5.93 13.02 38.27
C ALA A 350 6.85 13.08 37.02
N THR A 351 7.69 12.07 36.81
CA THR A 351 8.53 11.97 35.61
C THR A 351 7.69 11.76 34.33
N ALA A 352 6.62 10.97 34.39
CA ALA A 352 5.70 10.77 33.29
C ALA A 352 4.93 12.05 32.93
N SER A 353 4.50 12.84 33.91
CA SER A 353 3.82 14.13 33.69
C SER A 353 4.77 15.16 33.07
N GLY A 354 6.03 15.23 33.52
CA GLY A 354 7.06 16.10 32.92
C GLY A 354 7.38 15.70 31.46
N ALA A 355 7.46 14.42 31.19
CA ALA A 355 7.67 13.91 29.83
C ALA A 355 6.49 14.23 28.89
N ALA A 356 5.25 14.13 29.36
CA ALA A 356 4.07 14.49 28.59
C ALA A 356 4.02 16.00 28.29
N LEU A 357 4.35 16.85 29.25
CA LEU A 357 4.45 18.29 29.04
C LEU A 357 5.49 18.64 27.97
N LEU A 358 6.70 18.06 28.06
CA LEU A 358 7.76 18.29 27.09
C LEU A 358 7.33 17.78 25.71
N PHE A 359 6.69 16.62 25.63
CA PHE A 359 6.15 16.07 24.38
C PHE A 359 5.23 17.08 23.68
N TRP A 360 4.23 17.60 24.39
CA TRP A 360 3.27 18.51 23.79
C TRP A 360 3.86 19.89 23.43
N ARG A 361 4.84 20.38 24.16
CA ARG A 361 5.58 21.60 23.78
C ARG A 361 6.34 21.41 22.48
N LEU A 362 7.00 20.27 22.30
CA LEU A 362 7.72 19.97 21.07
C LEU A 362 6.74 19.76 19.90
N VAL A 363 5.59 19.12 20.12
CA VAL A 363 4.53 19.00 19.10
C VAL A 363 4.04 20.37 18.62
N LEU A 364 3.87 21.33 19.52
CA LEU A 364 3.51 22.71 19.11
C LEU A 364 4.63 23.36 18.29
N GLY A 365 5.90 23.17 18.66
CA GLY A 365 7.04 23.66 17.90
C GLY A 365 7.11 23.04 16.49
N GLU A 366 6.88 21.73 16.36
CA GLU A 366 6.80 21.05 15.06
C GLU A 366 5.64 21.61 14.21
N ILE A 367 4.47 21.88 14.80
CA ILE A 367 3.30 22.45 14.11
C ILE A 367 3.62 23.84 13.53
N VAL A 368 4.38 24.67 14.26
CA VAL A 368 4.85 25.98 13.78
C VAL A 368 5.74 25.80 12.54
N LEU A 369 6.73 24.93 12.63
CA LEU A 369 7.63 24.65 11.50
C LEU A 369 6.87 24.09 10.29
N PHE A 370 5.91 23.22 10.51
CA PHE A 370 5.06 22.69 9.43
C PHE A 370 4.18 23.75 8.79
N GLY A 371 3.65 24.72 9.56
CA GLY A 371 2.89 25.83 9.01
C GLY A 371 3.70 26.64 8.00
N ALA A 372 4.92 26.98 8.37
CA ALA A 372 5.86 27.66 7.47
C ALA A 372 6.24 26.77 6.26
N ALA A 373 6.62 25.52 6.48
CA ALA A 373 7.04 24.62 5.40
C ALA A 373 5.93 24.34 4.37
N THR A 374 4.67 24.22 4.83
CA THR A 374 3.51 24.03 3.95
C THR A 374 3.25 25.26 3.10
N ALA A 375 3.29 26.45 3.70
CA ALA A 375 3.10 27.71 2.97
C ALA A 375 4.24 27.96 1.97
N LEU A 376 5.50 27.71 2.35
CA LEU A 376 6.63 27.78 1.42
C LEU A 376 6.53 26.76 0.26
N GLY A 377 5.84 25.64 0.47
CA GLY A 377 5.50 24.71 -0.62
C GLY A 377 4.58 25.37 -1.66
N VAL A 378 3.56 26.11 -1.21
CA VAL A 378 2.66 26.87 -2.08
C VAL A 378 3.40 28.05 -2.76
N VAL A 379 4.31 28.73 -2.05
CA VAL A 379 5.14 29.77 -2.67
C VAL A 379 5.99 29.19 -3.78
N LEU A 380 6.60 28.01 -3.54
CA LEU A 380 7.46 27.35 -4.52
C LEU A 380 6.73 26.94 -5.79
N SER A 381 5.46 26.48 -5.68
CA SER A 381 4.63 26.12 -6.85
C SER A 381 4.26 27.34 -7.73
N ARG A 382 4.41 28.55 -7.21
CA ARG A 382 4.10 29.81 -7.91
C ARG A 382 5.35 30.61 -8.29
N THR A 383 6.52 30.12 -7.96
CA THR A 383 7.81 30.78 -8.27
C THR A 383 8.46 30.03 -9.44
N ALA A 384 8.80 30.73 -10.49
CA ALA A 384 9.47 30.12 -11.64
C ALA A 384 10.79 29.46 -11.23
N PRO A 385 11.06 28.22 -11.63
CA PRO A 385 12.34 27.58 -11.37
C PRO A 385 13.46 28.27 -12.17
N PRO A 386 14.71 28.20 -11.70
CA PRO A 386 15.84 28.82 -12.41
C PRO A 386 16.22 28.09 -13.71
N VAL A 387 15.93 26.81 -13.80
CA VAL A 387 16.07 26.06 -15.06
C VAL A 387 14.81 26.30 -15.86
N PRO A 388 14.87 26.96 -17.02
CA PRO A 388 13.70 27.20 -17.85
C PRO A 388 13.14 25.88 -18.41
N ASP A 389 11.84 25.72 -18.33
CA ASP A 389 11.11 24.66 -19.05
C ASP A 389 10.91 25.13 -20.52
N GLU A 390 11.97 25.57 -21.22
CA GLU A 390 11.86 25.95 -22.62
C GLU A 390 11.89 24.68 -23.49
N PRO A 391 10.82 24.40 -24.24
CA PRO A 391 10.85 23.32 -25.20
C PRO A 391 11.96 23.59 -26.22
N PRO A 392 12.67 22.54 -26.71
CA PRO A 392 13.69 22.72 -27.74
C PRO A 392 13.06 23.37 -28.99
N ALA A 393 13.82 24.22 -29.66
CA ALA A 393 13.37 24.97 -30.81
C ALA A 393 12.82 24.07 -31.96
N GLU A 394 13.34 22.83 -32.05
CA GLU A 394 12.88 21.79 -32.96
C GLU A 394 12.71 20.46 -32.16
N PRO A 395 11.53 20.21 -31.56
CA PRO A 395 11.31 18.99 -30.84
C PRO A 395 11.29 17.77 -31.76
N THR A 396 11.91 16.67 -31.34
CA THR A 396 11.82 15.40 -32.07
C THR A 396 10.40 14.83 -32.02
N ALA A 397 10.04 13.95 -32.96
CA ALA A 397 8.72 13.31 -32.95
C ALA A 397 8.46 12.57 -31.60
N PHE A 398 9.48 11.97 -31.01
CA PHE A 398 9.38 11.33 -29.70
C PHE A 398 9.13 12.33 -28.56
N GLN A 399 9.77 13.50 -28.59
CA GLN A 399 9.51 14.56 -27.61
C GLN A 399 8.09 15.11 -27.70
N ILE A 400 7.54 15.22 -28.92
CA ILE A 400 6.14 15.63 -29.10
C ILE A 400 5.19 14.59 -28.52
N LEU A 401 5.48 13.28 -28.70
CA LEU A 401 4.65 12.18 -28.20
C LEU A 401 4.76 11.97 -26.69
N SER A 402 5.97 12.03 -26.14
CA SER A 402 6.25 11.54 -24.79
C SER A 402 6.63 12.62 -23.78
N GLY A 403 6.97 13.82 -24.24
CA GLY A 403 7.58 14.87 -23.42
C GLY A 403 9.04 14.59 -23.02
N GLU A 404 9.68 13.54 -23.56
CA GLU A 404 11.03 13.12 -23.18
C GLU A 404 12.00 13.13 -24.37
N THR A 405 13.30 13.31 -24.08
CA THR A 405 14.33 13.25 -25.10
C THR A 405 14.49 11.82 -25.62
N LEU A 406 14.66 11.68 -26.96
CA LEU A 406 14.92 10.38 -27.57
C LEU A 406 16.26 9.83 -27.06
N PRO A 407 16.28 8.64 -26.42
CA PRO A 407 17.52 8.02 -25.97
C PRO A 407 18.42 7.66 -27.18
N PRO A 408 19.72 7.44 -26.98
CA PRO A 408 20.61 7.03 -28.03
C PRO A 408 20.25 5.63 -28.55
N GLU A 409 20.61 5.30 -29.83
CA GLU A 409 20.31 4.02 -30.47
C GLU A 409 20.68 2.82 -29.56
N PRO A 410 19.78 1.84 -29.37
CA PRO A 410 19.99 0.74 -28.44
C PRO A 410 21.14 -0.17 -28.85
N THR A 411 21.99 -0.46 -27.89
CA THR A 411 23.04 -1.51 -28.00
C THR A 411 22.97 -2.41 -26.77
N ALA A 412 23.53 -3.59 -26.85
CA ALA A 412 23.55 -4.50 -25.68
C ALA A 412 24.18 -3.83 -24.43
N ALA A 413 25.20 -2.97 -24.62
CA ALA A 413 25.79 -2.22 -23.51
C ALA A 413 24.84 -1.17 -22.96
N ARG A 414 24.11 -0.45 -23.82
CA ARG A 414 23.21 0.62 -23.42
C ARG A 414 22.00 0.12 -22.64
N TYR A 415 21.55 -1.11 -22.85
CA TYR A 415 20.55 -1.71 -21.95
C TYR A 415 21.01 -1.77 -20.49
N PHE A 416 22.33 -1.72 -20.21
CA PHE A 416 22.88 -1.73 -18.85
C PHE A 416 23.42 -0.37 -18.41
N THR A 417 23.67 0.58 -19.32
CA THR A 417 24.22 1.90 -18.97
C THR A 417 23.19 3.01 -18.96
N GLU A 418 22.11 2.85 -19.70
CA GLU A 418 21.00 3.82 -19.69
C GLU A 418 20.04 3.53 -18.55
N TRP A 419 19.71 4.55 -17.77
CA TRP A 419 18.85 4.44 -16.60
C TRP A 419 17.86 5.58 -16.55
N LEU A 420 16.62 5.27 -16.20
CA LEU A 420 15.53 6.19 -15.90
C LEU A 420 15.00 5.85 -14.51
N PHE A 421 15.43 6.59 -13.50
CA PHE A 421 15.10 6.27 -12.11
C PHE A 421 13.69 6.71 -11.77
N ASP A 422 12.71 5.83 -11.94
CA ASP A 422 11.36 6.07 -11.43
C ASP A 422 11.35 6.07 -9.89
N PRO A 423 11.07 7.21 -9.24
CA PRO A 423 11.13 7.33 -7.78
C PRO A 423 10.17 6.39 -7.05
N ILE A 424 9.01 6.08 -7.64
CA ILE A 424 8.00 5.20 -7.05
C ILE A 424 8.58 3.79 -6.95
N TRP A 425 9.14 3.26 -8.03
CA TRP A 425 9.71 1.91 -8.06
C TRP A 425 11.03 1.81 -7.30
N VAL A 426 11.83 2.87 -7.25
CA VAL A 426 13.02 2.94 -6.37
C VAL A 426 12.59 2.78 -4.90
N VAL A 427 11.58 3.53 -4.45
CA VAL A 427 11.10 3.46 -3.05
C VAL A 427 10.46 2.11 -2.75
N ILE A 428 9.67 1.55 -3.67
CA ILE A 428 9.01 0.25 -3.48
C ILE A 428 10.06 -0.86 -3.38
N THR A 429 11.02 -0.94 -4.32
CA THR A 429 11.99 -2.04 -4.38
C THR A 429 13.01 -1.96 -3.25
N VAL A 430 13.60 -0.79 -3.01
CA VAL A 430 14.56 -0.59 -1.92
C VAL A 430 13.86 -0.73 -0.56
N GLY A 431 12.68 -0.14 -0.40
CA GLY A 431 11.88 -0.26 0.82
C GLY A 431 11.50 -1.71 1.14
N ALA A 432 11.05 -2.47 0.13
CA ALA A 432 10.73 -3.89 0.28
C ALA A 432 11.97 -4.73 0.64
N ALA A 433 13.14 -4.44 0.06
CA ALA A 433 14.40 -5.11 0.39
C ALA A 433 14.80 -4.83 1.85
N VAL A 434 14.80 -3.57 2.27
CA VAL A 434 15.14 -3.15 3.64
C VAL A 434 14.17 -3.77 4.65
N LEU A 435 12.87 -3.71 4.42
CA LEU A 435 11.88 -4.27 5.34
C LEU A 435 12.01 -5.80 5.47
N TYR A 436 12.29 -6.49 4.36
CA TYR A 436 12.52 -7.93 4.36
C TYR A 436 13.78 -8.28 5.17
N LEU A 437 14.91 -7.61 4.92
CA LEU A 437 16.16 -7.83 5.64
C LEU A 437 16.03 -7.53 7.14
N LEU A 438 15.31 -6.47 7.51
CA LEU A 438 15.00 -6.15 8.91
C LEU A 438 14.12 -7.23 9.56
N ALA A 439 13.17 -7.82 8.83
CA ALA A 439 12.37 -8.93 9.32
C ALA A 439 13.20 -10.20 9.52
N VAL A 440 14.11 -10.51 8.59
CA VAL A 440 15.08 -11.63 8.73
C VAL A 440 16.00 -11.41 9.91
N LYS A 441 16.54 -10.18 10.06
CA LYS A 441 17.38 -9.84 11.22
C LYS A 441 16.65 -10.04 12.54
N ARG A 442 15.39 -9.54 12.64
CA ARG A 442 14.57 -9.74 13.85
C ARG A 442 14.30 -11.20 14.20
N LEU A 443 14.11 -12.05 13.19
CA LEU A 443 13.98 -13.50 13.40
C LEU A 443 15.27 -14.10 13.97
N ARG A 444 16.42 -13.79 13.37
CA ARG A 444 17.73 -14.27 13.81
C ARG A 444 18.07 -13.79 15.22
N ASP A 445 17.78 -12.53 15.55
CA ASP A 445 18.00 -11.95 16.88
C ASP A 445 17.15 -12.66 17.97
N ARG A 446 16.07 -13.37 17.58
CA ARG A 446 15.25 -14.21 18.47
C ARG A 446 15.70 -15.69 18.52
N GLY A 447 16.73 -16.06 17.78
CA GLY A 447 17.18 -17.45 17.64
C GLY A 447 16.40 -18.28 16.62
N ASP A 448 15.49 -17.68 15.84
CA ASP A 448 14.74 -18.36 14.80
C ASP A 448 15.57 -18.52 13.51
N SER A 449 15.51 -19.69 12.88
CA SER A 449 16.15 -19.92 11.58
C SER A 449 15.30 -19.39 10.42
N TRP A 450 15.93 -18.76 9.44
CA TRP A 450 15.34 -18.40 8.15
C TRP A 450 16.24 -18.87 7.01
N PRO A 451 15.71 -19.65 6.03
CA PRO A 451 16.49 -20.18 4.93
C PRO A 451 17.07 -19.09 4.04
N ILE A 452 18.38 -19.12 3.81
CA ILE A 452 19.10 -18.09 3.03
C ILE A 452 18.61 -18.01 1.57
N HIS A 453 18.26 -19.16 0.95
CA HIS A 453 17.76 -19.18 -0.42
C HIS A 453 16.50 -18.32 -0.61
N ARG A 454 15.59 -18.23 0.39
CA ARG A 454 14.43 -17.36 0.33
C ARG A 454 14.82 -15.87 0.29
N THR A 455 15.86 -15.50 1.06
CA THR A 455 16.37 -14.13 1.05
C THR A 455 17.02 -13.82 -0.32
N ILE A 456 17.77 -14.76 -0.88
CA ILE A 456 18.37 -14.59 -2.21
C ILE A 456 17.28 -14.46 -3.27
N CYS A 457 16.28 -15.33 -3.27
CA CYS A 457 15.15 -15.26 -4.20
C CYS A 457 14.43 -13.91 -4.10
N TRP A 458 14.11 -13.43 -2.88
CA TRP A 458 13.45 -12.15 -2.70
C TRP A 458 14.25 -10.99 -3.27
N LEU A 459 15.56 -10.92 -2.94
CA LEU A 459 16.43 -9.86 -3.44
C LEU A 459 16.65 -9.94 -4.96
N LEU A 460 16.72 -11.14 -5.52
CA LEU A 460 16.81 -11.34 -6.98
C LEU A 460 15.53 -10.85 -7.67
N GLY A 461 14.35 -11.21 -7.15
CA GLY A 461 13.08 -10.72 -7.70
C GLY A 461 12.95 -9.20 -7.64
N LEU A 462 13.41 -8.59 -6.55
CA LEU A 462 13.44 -7.12 -6.44
C LEU A 462 14.49 -6.49 -7.36
N ALA A 463 15.64 -7.13 -7.57
CA ALA A 463 16.65 -6.64 -8.51
C ALA A 463 16.15 -6.68 -9.96
N VAL A 464 15.46 -7.75 -10.35
CA VAL A 464 14.79 -7.82 -11.67
C VAL A 464 13.73 -6.73 -11.78
N LEU A 465 12.87 -6.58 -10.76
CA LEU A 465 11.83 -5.54 -10.75
C LEU A 465 12.44 -4.15 -10.87
N PHE A 466 13.48 -3.84 -10.10
CA PHE A 466 14.19 -2.57 -10.17
C PHE A 466 14.78 -2.31 -11.57
N TYR A 467 15.43 -3.32 -12.17
CA TYR A 467 16.00 -3.17 -13.50
C TYR A 467 14.94 -2.91 -14.58
N VAL A 468 13.82 -3.64 -14.55
CA VAL A 468 12.79 -3.47 -15.59
C VAL A 468 11.94 -2.22 -15.42
N THR A 469 11.97 -1.59 -14.24
CA THR A 469 11.25 -0.32 -13.99
C THR A 469 12.15 0.90 -14.06
N CYS A 470 13.47 0.74 -13.90
CA CYS A 470 14.42 1.86 -13.85
C CYS A 470 15.60 1.74 -14.83
N GLY A 471 15.83 0.56 -15.41
CA GLY A 471 16.96 0.32 -16.31
C GLY A 471 16.62 0.47 -17.79
N GLY A 472 17.54 0.05 -18.67
CA GLY A 472 17.41 0.19 -20.12
C GLY A 472 16.16 -0.43 -20.72
N ALA A 473 15.58 -1.46 -20.09
CA ALA A 473 14.28 -2.01 -20.53
C ALA A 473 13.15 -0.98 -20.38
N SER A 474 13.16 -0.15 -19.33
CA SER A 474 12.21 0.95 -19.13
C SER A 474 12.49 2.12 -20.10
N VAL A 475 13.76 2.51 -20.24
CA VAL A 475 14.19 3.59 -21.14
C VAL A 475 13.73 3.33 -22.59
N TYR A 476 14.00 2.15 -23.10
CA TYR A 476 13.65 1.79 -24.48
C TYR A 476 12.21 1.30 -24.66
N GLY A 477 11.50 0.94 -23.61
CA GLY A 477 10.15 0.37 -23.67
C GLY A 477 9.09 1.33 -24.23
N ARG A 478 9.31 2.65 -24.13
CA ARG A 478 8.45 3.67 -24.74
C ARG A 478 8.84 4.00 -26.18
N VAL A 479 10.06 3.63 -26.60
CA VAL A 479 10.60 3.90 -27.93
C VAL A 479 10.42 2.71 -28.87
N LEU A 480 10.66 1.49 -28.35
CA LEU A 480 10.64 0.23 -29.12
C LEU A 480 9.61 -0.74 -28.51
N PHE A 481 8.78 -1.30 -29.37
CA PHE A 481 7.83 -2.33 -28.99
C PHE A 481 8.54 -3.60 -28.45
N SER A 482 9.68 -3.96 -29.05
CA SER A 482 10.51 -5.09 -28.60
C SER A 482 11.03 -4.91 -27.17
N ALA A 483 11.48 -3.70 -26.81
CA ALA A 483 11.92 -3.37 -25.46
C ALA A 483 10.75 -3.33 -24.46
N HIS A 484 9.59 -2.81 -24.87
CA HIS A 484 8.36 -2.88 -24.07
C HIS A 484 7.96 -4.32 -23.77
N MET A 485 8.04 -5.19 -24.78
CA MET A 485 7.74 -6.60 -24.61
C MET A 485 8.73 -7.29 -23.67
N LEU A 486 10.03 -6.95 -23.74
CA LEU A 486 11.06 -7.44 -22.81
C LEU A 486 10.72 -7.03 -21.36
N GLN A 487 10.39 -5.75 -21.15
CA GLN A 487 9.98 -5.22 -19.85
C GLN A 487 8.75 -5.97 -19.33
N HIS A 488 7.75 -6.12 -20.16
CA HIS A 488 6.48 -6.75 -19.82
C HIS A 488 6.66 -8.23 -19.44
N MET A 489 7.42 -8.99 -20.24
CA MET A 489 7.70 -10.41 -19.95
C MET A 489 8.46 -10.57 -18.64
N ALA A 490 9.40 -9.69 -18.38
CA ALA A 490 10.14 -9.73 -17.11
C ALA A 490 9.23 -9.41 -15.91
N LEU A 491 8.30 -8.44 -16.05
CA LEU A 491 7.32 -8.09 -15.00
C LEU A 491 6.34 -9.23 -14.71
N VAL A 492 5.84 -9.90 -15.74
CA VAL A 492 4.75 -10.87 -15.58
C VAL A 492 5.27 -12.28 -15.28
N MET A 493 6.49 -12.63 -15.70
CA MET A 493 7.03 -13.99 -15.62
C MET A 493 8.32 -14.11 -14.83
N ILE A 494 9.31 -13.23 -15.05
CA ILE A 494 10.64 -13.41 -14.44
C ILE A 494 10.66 -12.93 -12.98
N ALA A 495 10.23 -11.70 -12.71
CA ALA A 495 10.24 -11.12 -11.36
C ALA A 495 9.32 -11.84 -10.36
N PRO A 496 8.07 -12.26 -10.72
CA PRO A 496 7.14 -12.88 -9.77
C PRO A 496 7.62 -14.20 -9.18
N ILE A 497 8.32 -15.04 -9.96
CA ILE A 497 8.75 -16.37 -9.51
C ILE A 497 9.66 -16.28 -8.28
N PRO A 498 10.80 -15.57 -8.34
CA PRO A 498 11.67 -15.42 -7.18
C PRO A 498 11.02 -14.60 -6.04
N LEU A 499 10.13 -13.64 -6.33
CA LEU A 499 9.37 -12.94 -5.29
C LEU A 499 8.47 -13.90 -4.50
N VAL A 500 7.78 -14.82 -5.17
CA VAL A 500 6.95 -15.86 -4.51
C VAL A 500 7.82 -16.82 -3.71
N LEU A 501 8.96 -17.29 -4.27
CA LEU A 501 9.90 -18.19 -3.58
C LEU A 501 10.52 -17.55 -2.33
N GLY A 502 10.61 -16.22 -2.30
CA GLY A 502 11.02 -15.43 -1.14
C GLY A 502 10.09 -15.56 0.07
N ALA A 503 8.84 -16.02 -0.10
CA ALA A 503 7.85 -16.21 0.95
C ALA A 503 7.68 -15.00 1.88
N PRO A 504 7.38 -13.79 1.35
CA PRO A 504 7.34 -12.55 2.14
C PRO A 504 6.23 -12.55 3.19
N VAL A 505 5.07 -13.15 2.90
CA VAL A 505 3.95 -13.22 3.85
C VAL A 505 4.32 -14.10 5.04
N THR A 506 4.93 -15.25 4.79
CA THR A 506 5.43 -16.16 5.86
C THR A 506 6.47 -15.46 6.72
N LEU A 507 7.42 -14.74 6.13
CA LEU A 507 8.43 -13.97 6.87
C LEU A 507 7.79 -12.91 7.76
N LEU A 508 6.86 -12.13 7.21
CA LEU A 508 6.17 -11.07 7.93
C LEU A 508 5.35 -11.62 9.11
N MET A 509 4.67 -12.76 8.90
CA MET A 509 3.89 -13.44 9.94
C MET A 509 4.74 -13.93 11.09
N ARG A 510 5.97 -14.41 10.82
CA ARG A 510 6.93 -14.85 11.81
C ARG A 510 7.68 -13.68 12.46
N GLY A 511 8.07 -12.68 11.67
CA GLY A 511 8.87 -11.53 12.11
C GLY A 511 8.12 -10.52 12.98
N LEU A 512 6.80 -10.37 12.80
CA LEU A 512 5.99 -9.41 13.53
C LEU A 512 5.11 -10.07 14.60
N ALA A 513 5.20 -9.57 15.83
CA ALA A 513 4.33 -10.00 16.91
C ALA A 513 2.87 -9.54 16.67
N PRO A 514 1.87 -10.37 17.00
CA PRO A 514 0.46 -9.99 16.89
C PRO A 514 0.13 -8.87 17.88
N ARG A 515 -0.66 -7.90 17.45
CA ARG A 515 -1.18 -6.84 18.32
C ARG A 515 -2.32 -7.38 19.18
N ARG A 516 -2.25 -7.12 20.49
CA ARG A 516 -3.23 -7.66 21.48
C ARG A 516 -4.23 -6.61 21.94
N ASP A 517 -4.03 -5.34 21.60
CA ASP A 517 -4.85 -4.20 22.03
C ASP A 517 -6.08 -3.92 21.14
N GLY A 518 -6.29 -4.71 20.09
CA GLY A 518 -7.40 -4.51 19.14
C GLY A 518 -7.09 -3.54 17.99
N SER A 519 -5.90 -2.90 17.98
CA SER A 519 -5.45 -2.14 16.80
C SER A 519 -4.95 -3.09 15.71
N ARG A 520 -4.91 -2.62 14.46
CA ARG A 520 -4.37 -3.38 13.34
C ARG A 520 -3.04 -2.80 12.88
N GLY A 521 -1.99 -3.62 12.93
CA GLY A 521 -0.70 -3.30 12.33
C GLY A 521 -0.54 -3.93 10.95
N VAL A 522 0.68 -3.85 10.42
CA VAL A 522 1.01 -4.44 9.11
C VAL A 522 0.65 -5.94 9.06
N ARG A 523 0.96 -6.69 10.12
CA ARG A 523 0.66 -8.12 10.22
C ARG A 523 -0.84 -8.41 10.10
N GLU A 524 -1.67 -7.69 10.85
CA GLU A 524 -3.12 -7.87 10.88
C GLU A 524 -3.76 -7.46 9.56
N TRP A 525 -3.24 -6.41 8.91
CA TRP A 525 -3.70 -5.98 7.59
C TRP A 525 -3.34 -6.97 6.49
N VAL A 526 -2.10 -7.45 6.45
CA VAL A 526 -1.70 -8.47 5.48
C VAL A 526 -2.53 -9.74 5.64
N LEU A 527 -2.80 -10.18 6.88
CA LEU A 527 -3.70 -11.30 7.13
C LEU A 527 -5.13 -11.03 6.61
N ALA A 528 -5.66 -9.83 6.86
CA ALA A 528 -6.99 -9.47 6.39
C ALA A 528 -7.08 -9.47 4.86
N ILE A 529 -6.03 -8.99 4.17
CA ILE A 529 -5.95 -8.98 2.70
C ILE A 529 -5.84 -10.40 2.16
N VAL A 530 -4.88 -11.19 2.66
CA VAL A 530 -4.62 -12.57 2.19
C VAL A 530 -5.85 -13.48 2.40
N HIS A 531 -6.61 -13.29 3.49
CA HIS A 531 -7.82 -14.06 3.75
C HIS A 531 -9.10 -13.41 3.20
N SER A 532 -8.99 -12.30 2.46
CA SER A 532 -10.14 -11.65 1.84
C SER A 532 -10.76 -12.52 0.73
N ARG A 533 -12.04 -12.29 0.43
CA ARG A 533 -12.71 -12.95 -0.70
C ARG A 533 -12.06 -12.61 -2.04
N TYR A 534 -11.52 -11.37 -2.17
CA TYR A 534 -10.83 -10.91 -3.37
C TYR A 534 -9.50 -11.64 -3.58
N ALA A 535 -8.65 -11.71 -2.55
CA ALA A 535 -7.39 -12.45 -2.64
C ALA A 535 -7.62 -13.94 -2.95
N ARG A 536 -8.63 -14.56 -2.35
CA ARG A 536 -9.02 -15.96 -2.65
C ARG A 536 -9.50 -16.15 -4.08
N PHE A 537 -10.25 -15.18 -4.63
CA PHE A 537 -10.72 -15.21 -6.01
C PHE A 537 -9.56 -15.12 -6.99
N PHE A 538 -8.72 -14.09 -6.88
CA PHE A 538 -7.57 -13.89 -7.78
C PHE A 538 -6.46 -14.92 -7.61
N SER A 539 -6.34 -15.54 -6.43
CA SER A 539 -5.39 -16.65 -6.20
C SER A 539 -5.94 -18.02 -6.60
N HIS A 540 -7.19 -18.10 -7.09
CA HIS A 540 -7.73 -19.35 -7.62
C HIS A 540 -6.99 -19.70 -8.93
N PRO A 541 -6.41 -20.92 -9.10
CA PRO A 541 -5.51 -21.22 -10.21
C PRO A 541 -6.10 -20.93 -11.60
N ILE A 542 -7.35 -21.27 -11.82
CA ILE A 542 -8.04 -21.00 -13.10
C ILE A 542 -8.22 -19.49 -13.30
N VAL A 543 -8.64 -18.75 -12.27
CA VAL A 543 -8.82 -17.29 -12.36
C VAL A 543 -7.50 -16.61 -12.57
N ALA A 544 -6.44 -17.03 -11.86
CA ALA A 544 -5.09 -16.51 -12.03
C ALA A 544 -4.55 -16.74 -13.44
N ALA A 545 -4.79 -17.95 -14.02
CA ALA A 545 -4.40 -18.28 -15.38
C ALA A 545 -5.17 -17.44 -16.42
N ILE A 546 -6.51 -17.30 -16.24
CA ILE A 546 -7.34 -16.46 -17.12
C ILE A 546 -6.93 -14.99 -17.01
N ASN A 547 -6.69 -14.48 -15.79
CA ASN A 547 -6.24 -13.11 -15.61
C ASN A 547 -4.86 -12.88 -16.23
N PHE A 548 -3.93 -13.83 -16.05
CA PHE A 548 -2.59 -13.78 -16.63
C PHE A 548 -2.64 -13.75 -18.17
N ALA A 549 -3.30 -14.71 -18.79
CA ALA A 549 -3.36 -14.83 -20.24
C ALA A 549 -4.34 -13.84 -20.88
N GLY A 550 -5.53 -13.66 -20.31
CA GLY A 550 -6.57 -12.79 -20.85
C GLY A 550 -6.23 -11.31 -20.77
N SER A 551 -5.50 -10.89 -19.71
CA SER A 551 -5.08 -9.50 -19.60
C SER A 551 -4.10 -9.06 -20.70
N LEU A 552 -3.28 -9.98 -21.22
CA LEU A 552 -2.41 -9.72 -22.37
C LEU A 552 -3.23 -9.33 -23.61
N ILE A 553 -4.26 -10.13 -23.94
CA ILE A 553 -5.12 -9.82 -25.09
C ILE A 553 -5.81 -8.48 -24.88
N VAL A 554 -6.46 -8.31 -23.72
CA VAL A 554 -7.19 -7.07 -23.44
C VAL A 554 -6.27 -5.86 -23.50
N PHE A 555 -5.06 -5.95 -22.97
CA PHE A 555 -4.11 -4.85 -22.94
C PHE A 555 -3.61 -4.49 -24.36
N TYR A 556 -3.09 -5.46 -25.11
CA TYR A 556 -2.44 -5.21 -26.41
C TYR A 556 -3.39 -4.94 -27.56
N TYR A 557 -4.61 -5.49 -27.51
CA TYR A 557 -5.61 -5.35 -28.59
C TYR A 557 -6.75 -4.37 -28.26
N SER A 558 -6.56 -3.52 -27.23
CA SER A 558 -7.49 -2.43 -26.91
C SER A 558 -6.75 -1.09 -26.76
N GLY A 559 -7.49 0.00 -26.58
CA GLY A 559 -6.91 1.32 -26.30
C GLY A 559 -6.17 1.45 -24.96
N ILE A 560 -6.14 0.42 -24.12
CA ILE A 560 -5.46 0.45 -22.82
C ILE A 560 -3.95 0.58 -22.98
N MET A 561 -3.36 -0.07 -23.99
CA MET A 561 -1.92 0.04 -24.27
C MET A 561 -1.54 1.48 -24.63
N TRP A 562 -2.32 2.13 -25.51
CA TRP A 562 -2.08 3.52 -25.85
C TRP A 562 -2.15 4.42 -24.62
N TYR A 563 -3.17 4.25 -23.78
CA TYR A 563 -3.30 4.98 -22.51
C TYR A 563 -2.11 4.74 -21.56
N ALA A 564 -1.55 3.53 -21.54
CA ALA A 564 -0.37 3.21 -20.72
C ALA A 564 0.93 3.80 -21.28
N LEU A 565 1.02 4.03 -22.59
CA LEU A 565 2.17 4.70 -23.23
C LEU A 565 2.09 6.22 -23.09
N ASP A 566 0.89 6.78 -23.26
CA ASP A 566 0.62 8.21 -23.28
C ASP A 566 0.61 8.84 -21.88
N THR A 567 0.12 8.10 -20.87
CA THR A 567 -0.07 8.66 -19.53
C THR A 567 0.82 7.99 -18.47
N HIS A 568 1.40 8.80 -17.57
CA HIS A 568 2.18 8.29 -16.44
C HIS A 568 1.37 7.34 -15.56
N ILE A 569 0.12 7.69 -15.21
CA ILE A 569 -0.75 6.85 -14.39
C ILE A 569 -1.07 5.52 -15.09
N GLY A 570 -1.32 5.56 -16.40
CA GLY A 570 -1.54 4.35 -17.20
C GLY A 570 -0.34 3.42 -17.16
N HIS A 571 0.87 3.96 -17.28
CA HIS A 571 2.13 3.20 -17.19
C HIS A 571 2.30 2.53 -15.82
N GLU A 572 2.08 3.27 -14.73
CA GLU A 572 2.15 2.75 -13.38
C GLU A 572 1.13 1.64 -13.09
N LEU A 573 -0.11 1.83 -13.56
CA LEU A 573 -1.17 0.83 -13.43
C LEU A 573 -0.87 -0.42 -14.24
N MET A 574 -0.26 -0.29 -15.41
CA MET A 574 0.22 -1.40 -16.24
C MET A 574 1.26 -2.23 -15.49
N ILE A 575 2.32 -1.61 -14.98
CA ILE A 575 3.37 -2.30 -14.22
C ILE A 575 2.78 -3.03 -13.01
N LEU A 576 1.95 -2.33 -12.23
CA LEU A 576 1.31 -2.91 -11.04
C LEU A 576 0.41 -4.11 -11.40
N HIS A 577 -0.39 -3.98 -12.48
CA HIS A 577 -1.30 -5.03 -12.92
C HIS A 577 -0.54 -6.29 -13.36
N PHE A 578 0.46 -6.15 -14.22
CA PHE A 578 1.20 -7.30 -14.75
C PHE A 578 2.08 -7.97 -13.69
N LEU A 579 2.70 -7.20 -12.82
CA LEU A 579 3.40 -7.74 -11.65
C LEU A 579 2.44 -8.52 -10.73
N ALA A 580 1.25 -7.99 -10.46
CA ALA A 580 0.24 -8.65 -9.63
C ALA A 580 -0.31 -9.91 -10.31
N ALA A 581 -0.63 -9.86 -11.61
CA ALA A 581 -1.12 -11.00 -12.38
C ALA A 581 -0.09 -12.16 -12.39
N GLY A 582 1.18 -11.84 -12.66
CA GLY A 582 2.28 -12.79 -12.59
C GLY A 582 2.49 -13.36 -11.18
N TYR A 583 2.43 -12.50 -10.15
CA TYR A 583 2.58 -12.93 -8.75
C TYR A 583 1.45 -13.88 -8.33
N PHE A 584 0.18 -13.57 -8.63
CA PHE A 584 -0.95 -14.45 -8.32
C PHE A 584 -0.87 -15.77 -9.09
N PHE A 585 -0.46 -15.74 -10.35
CA PHE A 585 -0.26 -16.94 -11.15
C PHE A 585 0.85 -17.82 -10.57
N ALA A 586 2.05 -17.28 -10.38
CA ALA A 586 3.18 -18.01 -9.77
C ALA A 586 2.82 -18.54 -8.37
N GLN A 587 2.14 -17.75 -7.54
CA GLN A 587 1.68 -18.17 -6.20
C GLN A 587 0.64 -19.29 -6.28
N SER A 588 -0.25 -19.29 -7.29
CA SER A 588 -1.23 -20.37 -7.49
C SER A 588 -0.59 -21.70 -7.89
N ILE A 589 0.53 -21.64 -8.61
CA ILE A 589 1.29 -22.81 -9.08
C ILE A 589 2.25 -23.32 -8.01
N ILE A 590 3.10 -22.46 -7.43
CA ILE A 590 4.12 -22.84 -6.43
C ILE A 590 3.52 -22.95 -5.03
N GLY A 591 2.74 -21.95 -4.60
CA GLY A 591 2.00 -21.97 -3.33
C GLY A 591 2.86 -21.98 -2.07
N VAL A 592 3.92 -21.16 -1.99
CA VAL A 592 4.83 -21.13 -0.83
C VAL A 592 4.19 -20.43 0.40
N ASP A 593 3.48 -19.33 0.17
CA ASP A 593 2.84 -18.55 1.24
C ASP A 593 1.43 -19.06 1.61
N PRO A 594 0.94 -18.83 2.84
CA PRO A 594 -0.39 -19.24 3.28
C PRO A 594 -1.49 -18.42 2.59
N GLY A 595 -2.71 -18.99 2.53
CA GLY A 595 -3.92 -18.29 2.06
C GLY A 595 -4.41 -18.68 0.67
N VAL A 596 -3.68 -19.52 -0.05
CA VAL A 596 -4.08 -20.01 -1.38
C VAL A 596 -4.73 -21.39 -1.25
N ASN A 597 -5.87 -21.59 -1.91
CA ASN A 597 -6.44 -22.94 -2.09
C ASN A 597 -5.55 -23.71 -3.07
N ARG A 598 -4.77 -24.63 -2.54
CA ARG A 598 -3.83 -25.42 -3.34
C ARG A 598 -4.58 -26.56 -4.03
N TYR A 599 -4.61 -26.53 -5.35
CA TYR A 599 -5.02 -27.72 -6.10
C TYR A 599 -3.94 -28.82 -6.01
N PRO A 600 -4.33 -30.09 -6.15
CA PRO A 600 -3.36 -31.19 -6.25
C PRO A 600 -2.43 -30.98 -7.47
N TYR A 601 -1.20 -31.48 -7.37
CA TYR A 601 -0.17 -31.30 -8.40
C TYR A 601 -0.60 -31.72 -9.81
N PRO A 602 -1.36 -32.84 -9.99
CA PRO A 602 -1.86 -33.26 -11.31
C PRO A 602 -2.76 -32.23 -12.01
N VAL A 603 -3.38 -31.30 -11.26
CA VAL A 603 -4.26 -30.25 -11.83
C VAL A 603 -3.46 -28.99 -12.16
N ARG A 604 -2.39 -28.68 -11.39
CA ARG A 604 -1.58 -27.47 -11.61
C ARG A 604 -0.74 -27.56 -12.87
N LEU A 605 -0.23 -28.78 -13.19
CA LEU A 605 0.61 -28.98 -14.37
C LEU A 605 -0.14 -28.72 -15.68
N PRO A 606 -1.35 -29.28 -15.93
CA PRO A 606 -2.14 -28.90 -17.11
C PRO A 606 -2.48 -27.42 -17.20
N ILE A 607 -2.82 -26.76 -16.07
CA ILE A 607 -3.08 -25.32 -16.05
C ILE A 607 -1.85 -24.54 -16.54
N LEU A 608 -0.67 -24.90 -16.04
CA LEU A 608 0.59 -24.30 -16.46
C LEU A 608 0.84 -24.50 -17.96
N LEU A 609 0.68 -25.73 -18.47
CA LEU A 609 0.90 -26.06 -19.88
C LEU A 609 -0.10 -25.34 -20.82
N VAL A 610 -1.37 -25.29 -20.45
CA VAL A 610 -2.40 -24.57 -21.24
C VAL A 610 -2.09 -23.06 -21.25
N THR A 611 -1.70 -22.48 -20.11
CA THR A 611 -1.32 -21.07 -20.04
C THR A 611 -0.08 -20.76 -20.88
N MET A 612 0.89 -21.67 -20.88
CA MET A 612 2.09 -21.60 -21.71
C MET A 612 1.78 -21.65 -23.21
N ALA A 613 0.95 -22.62 -23.63
CA ALA A 613 0.54 -22.73 -25.02
C ALA A 613 -0.17 -21.46 -25.49
N PHE A 614 -1.07 -20.91 -24.66
CA PHE A 614 -1.76 -19.67 -24.95
C PHE A 614 -0.77 -18.50 -25.10
N HIS A 615 0.23 -18.40 -24.22
CA HIS A 615 1.26 -17.38 -24.29
C HIS A 615 2.11 -17.49 -25.56
N ALA A 616 2.47 -18.71 -25.95
CA ALA A 616 3.19 -18.96 -27.21
C ALA A 616 2.37 -18.51 -28.43
N PHE A 617 1.07 -18.83 -28.50
CA PHE A 617 0.17 -18.34 -29.54
C PHE A 617 0.05 -16.83 -29.57
N PHE A 618 0.03 -16.17 -28.42
CA PHE A 618 0.05 -14.71 -28.33
C PHE A 618 1.30 -14.13 -28.96
N GLY A 619 2.48 -14.63 -28.64
CA GLY A 619 3.76 -14.19 -29.24
C GLY A 619 3.77 -14.39 -30.76
N ILE A 620 3.35 -15.56 -31.25
CA ILE A 620 3.24 -15.87 -32.69
C ILE A 620 2.24 -14.92 -33.37
N SER A 621 1.11 -14.62 -32.74
CA SER A 621 0.11 -13.68 -33.28
C SER A 621 0.69 -12.28 -33.49
N ILE A 622 1.48 -11.77 -32.55
CA ILE A 622 2.19 -10.49 -32.68
C ILE A 622 3.22 -10.54 -33.79
N MET A 623 4.05 -11.59 -33.81
CA MET A 623 5.15 -11.77 -34.76
C MET A 623 4.64 -11.84 -36.21
N SER A 624 3.50 -12.48 -36.44
CA SER A 624 2.89 -12.62 -37.76
C SER A 624 1.92 -11.51 -38.15
N SER A 625 1.70 -10.52 -37.29
CA SER A 625 0.80 -9.41 -37.55
C SER A 625 1.37 -8.46 -38.61
N THR A 626 0.53 -8.08 -39.56
CA THR A 626 0.84 -7.07 -40.57
C THR A 626 0.36 -5.67 -40.18
N ALA A 627 -0.41 -5.56 -39.12
CA ALA A 627 -0.88 -4.29 -38.55
C ALA A 627 -0.09 -3.94 -37.29
N LEU A 628 0.22 -2.67 -37.12
CA LEU A 628 0.91 -2.17 -35.92
C LEU A 628 -0.04 -2.16 -34.72
N ILE A 629 0.43 -2.72 -33.62
CA ILE A 629 -0.16 -2.57 -32.30
C ILE A 629 0.28 -1.21 -31.77
N ALA A 630 -0.67 -0.41 -31.27
CA ALA A 630 -0.45 0.98 -30.89
C ALA A 630 0.30 1.78 -31.99
N GLY A 631 -0.18 1.66 -33.25
CA GLY A 631 0.45 2.29 -34.43
C GLY A 631 0.57 3.79 -34.32
N ASP A 632 -0.39 4.48 -33.67
CA ASP A 632 -0.35 5.91 -33.40
C ASP A 632 0.80 6.32 -32.47
N TRP A 633 1.35 5.38 -31.71
CA TRP A 633 2.54 5.59 -30.88
C TRP A 633 3.80 5.12 -31.60
N TYR A 634 4.03 3.80 -31.72
CA TYR A 634 5.27 3.24 -32.26
C TYR A 634 5.51 3.57 -33.75
N GLY A 635 4.45 3.85 -34.51
CA GLY A 635 4.56 4.30 -35.87
C GLY A 635 5.06 5.74 -36.02
N ASN A 636 4.94 6.56 -34.98
CA ASN A 636 5.25 7.99 -34.97
C ASN A 636 6.45 8.39 -34.09
N VAL A 637 7.13 7.46 -33.43
CA VAL A 637 8.30 7.74 -32.59
C VAL A 637 9.46 8.39 -33.34
N GLY A 638 9.64 8.04 -34.61
CA GLY A 638 10.59 8.72 -35.52
C GLY A 638 12.07 8.46 -35.21
N HIS A 639 12.44 7.36 -34.54
CA HIS A 639 13.82 7.03 -34.18
C HIS A 639 14.72 6.62 -35.36
N GLY A 640 14.17 6.10 -36.46
CA GLY A 640 14.89 5.75 -37.68
C GLY A 640 15.83 4.53 -37.61
N TRP A 641 15.90 3.82 -36.50
CA TRP A 641 16.83 2.67 -36.28
C TRP A 641 16.31 1.37 -36.89
N VAL A 642 15.03 1.13 -36.84
CA VAL A 642 14.34 -0.07 -37.32
C VAL A 642 12.92 0.30 -37.74
N SER A 643 12.30 -0.42 -38.67
CA SER A 643 10.88 -0.20 -38.96
C SER A 643 9.99 -0.68 -37.81
N ALA A 644 8.90 0.05 -37.54
CA ALA A 644 8.00 -0.28 -36.44
C ALA A 644 7.42 -1.70 -36.54
N ILE A 645 7.14 -2.19 -37.75
CA ILE A 645 6.63 -3.56 -37.97
C ILE A 645 7.68 -4.63 -37.72
N GLU A 646 8.94 -4.37 -38.10
CA GLU A 646 10.04 -5.28 -37.82
C GLU A 646 10.34 -5.34 -36.33
N ASP A 647 10.31 -4.20 -35.62
CA ASP A 647 10.49 -4.15 -34.18
C ASP A 647 9.34 -4.83 -33.45
N GLN A 648 8.09 -4.70 -33.94
CA GLN A 648 6.96 -5.44 -33.42
C GLN A 648 7.13 -6.95 -33.59
N ALA A 649 7.60 -7.41 -34.73
CA ALA A 649 7.89 -8.83 -34.97
C ALA A 649 8.94 -9.35 -33.96
N ARG A 650 10.04 -8.60 -33.74
CA ARG A 650 11.05 -8.90 -32.69
C ARG A 650 10.42 -8.93 -31.29
N GLY A 651 9.47 -8.03 -31.00
CA GLY A 651 8.71 -8.07 -29.75
C GLY A 651 7.89 -9.35 -29.60
N GLY A 652 7.29 -9.86 -30.68
CA GLY A 652 6.61 -11.16 -30.71
C GLY A 652 7.56 -12.34 -30.44
N GLU A 653 8.78 -12.31 -31.01
CA GLU A 653 9.84 -13.30 -30.76
C GLU A 653 10.27 -13.29 -29.28
N ILE A 654 10.43 -12.10 -28.70
CA ILE A 654 10.75 -11.93 -27.27
C ILE A 654 9.64 -12.49 -26.40
N ALA A 655 8.38 -12.17 -26.71
CA ALA A 655 7.22 -12.69 -25.99
C ALA A 655 7.22 -14.22 -26.01
N TRP A 656 7.38 -14.82 -27.17
CA TRP A 656 7.44 -16.28 -27.30
C TRP A 656 8.65 -16.87 -26.57
N GLY A 657 9.88 -16.42 -26.91
CA GLY A 657 11.11 -17.03 -26.41
C GLY A 657 11.31 -16.84 -24.91
N ILE A 658 11.17 -15.61 -24.39
CA ILE A 658 11.36 -15.34 -22.95
C ILE A 658 10.25 -15.98 -22.11
N GLY A 659 9.04 -16.11 -22.66
CA GLY A 659 7.92 -16.74 -21.95
C GLY A 659 8.14 -18.22 -21.62
N GLU A 660 8.90 -18.95 -22.44
CA GLU A 660 9.10 -20.39 -22.25
C GLU A 660 10.06 -20.73 -21.09
N PHE A 661 11.16 -19.97 -20.92
CA PHE A 661 12.16 -20.27 -19.89
C PHE A 661 11.63 -20.20 -18.46
N PRO A 662 10.92 -19.16 -18.02
CA PRO A 662 10.34 -19.12 -16.67
C PRO A 662 9.29 -20.20 -16.44
N THR A 663 8.53 -20.54 -17.49
CA THR A 663 7.47 -21.56 -17.41
C THR A 663 8.09 -22.95 -17.27
N LEU A 664 9.18 -23.25 -17.99
CA LEU A 664 9.97 -24.47 -17.79
C LEU A 664 10.51 -24.53 -16.35
N GLY A 665 11.03 -23.40 -15.84
CA GLY A 665 11.46 -23.30 -14.45
C GLY A 665 10.35 -23.62 -13.46
N LEU A 666 9.13 -23.08 -13.68
CA LEU A 666 7.95 -23.39 -12.87
C LEU A 666 7.56 -24.87 -12.96
N ALA A 667 7.61 -25.47 -14.16
CA ALA A 667 7.31 -26.90 -14.36
C ALA A 667 8.30 -27.77 -13.60
N ILE A 668 9.61 -27.45 -13.64
CA ILE A 668 10.65 -28.17 -12.88
C ILE A 668 10.40 -28.03 -11.38
N ILE A 669 10.14 -26.82 -10.87
CA ILE A 669 9.83 -26.60 -9.44
C ILE A 669 8.63 -27.43 -9.04
N LEU A 670 7.55 -27.40 -9.82
CA LEU A 670 6.33 -28.16 -9.57
C LEU A 670 6.56 -29.66 -9.56
N ALA A 671 7.34 -30.17 -10.52
CA ALA A 671 7.69 -31.60 -10.62
C ALA A 671 8.53 -32.05 -9.40
N VAL A 672 9.51 -31.25 -9.00
CA VAL A 672 10.35 -31.53 -7.81
C VAL A 672 9.50 -31.52 -6.54
N GLU A 673 8.61 -30.53 -6.37
CA GLU A 673 7.69 -30.48 -5.22
C GLU A 673 6.73 -31.66 -5.18
N TRP A 674 6.19 -32.03 -6.35
CA TRP A 674 5.31 -33.20 -6.48
C TRP A 674 6.05 -34.48 -6.07
N PHE A 675 7.23 -34.74 -6.64
CA PHE A 675 8.05 -35.90 -6.29
C PHE A 675 8.36 -35.95 -4.78
N GLN A 676 8.78 -34.84 -4.19
CA GLN A 676 9.05 -34.75 -2.75
C GLN A 676 7.78 -34.96 -1.89
N SER A 677 6.60 -34.49 -2.36
CA SER A 677 5.35 -34.68 -1.66
C SER A 677 4.90 -36.13 -1.70
N SER A 678 4.94 -36.75 -2.89
CA SER A 678 4.60 -38.16 -3.08
C SER A 678 5.50 -39.08 -2.28
N THR A 679 6.84 -38.82 -2.26
CA THR A 679 7.78 -39.59 -1.45
C THR A 679 7.49 -39.45 0.07
N ARG A 680 7.10 -38.25 0.54
CA ARG A 680 6.73 -38.06 1.94
C ARG A 680 5.41 -38.75 2.30
N GLU A 681 4.46 -38.77 1.37
CA GLU A 681 3.18 -39.40 1.53
C GLU A 681 3.34 -40.93 1.55
N ALA A 682 4.09 -41.50 0.60
CA ALA A 682 4.47 -42.93 0.60
C ALA A 682 5.10 -43.36 1.94
N LYS A 683 6.14 -42.60 2.40
CA LYS A 683 6.76 -42.88 3.70
C LYS A 683 5.83 -42.75 4.91
N ARG A 684 4.76 -41.95 4.81
CA ARG A 684 3.73 -41.84 5.87
C ARG A 684 2.77 -43.02 5.82
N SER A 685 2.39 -43.44 4.61
CA SER A 685 1.56 -44.60 4.36
C SER A 685 2.25 -45.86 4.86
N ASP A 686 3.51 -46.09 4.40
CA ASP A 686 4.34 -47.24 4.86
C ASP A 686 4.42 -47.31 6.39
N ARG A 687 4.70 -46.17 7.06
CA ARG A 687 4.73 -46.11 8.53
C ARG A 687 3.36 -46.31 9.20
N ALA A 688 2.26 -46.00 8.51
CA ALA A 688 0.92 -46.26 9.02
C ALA A 688 0.59 -47.73 8.88
N GLU A 689 0.94 -48.36 7.75
CA GLU A 689 0.79 -49.78 7.49
C GLU A 689 1.63 -50.61 8.45
N ASP A 690 2.91 -50.28 8.64
CA ASP A 690 3.79 -50.91 9.66
C ASP A 690 3.18 -50.88 11.06
N ARG A 691 2.45 -49.82 11.43
CA ARG A 691 1.80 -49.69 12.73
C ARG A 691 0.47 -50.43 12.84
N SER A 692 -0.26 -50.58 11.73
CA SER A 692 -1.56 -51.24 11.71
C SER A 692 -1.47 -52.72 11.39
N GLY A 693 -0.26 -53.25 11.08
CA GLY A 693 -0.06 -54.65 10.72
C GLY A 693 -0.80 -55.03 9.43
N ASP A 694 -0.68 -54.21 8.39
CA ASP A 694 -1.29 -54.41 7.07
C ASP A 694 -2.84 -54.50 7.07
N ALA A 695 -3.50 -53.86 8.04
CA ALA A 695 -4.95 -53.91 8.22
C ALA A 695 -5.75 -53.47 6.97
N GLU A 696 -5.23 -52.51 6.17
CA GLU A 696 -5.89 -52.13 4.90
C GLU A 696 -5.76 -53.21 3.83
N LEU A 697 -4.64 -53.90 3.75
CA LEU A 697 -4.42 -55.00 2.85
C LEU A 697 -5.32 -56.20 3.23
N GLU A 698 -5.43 -56.50 4.51
CA GLU A 698 -6.33 -57.53 5.03
C GLU A 698 -7.79 -57.19 4.74
N ALA A 699 -8.23 -55.95 4.95
CA ALA A 699 -9.57 -55.49 4.62
C ALA A 699 -9.87 -55.54 3.11
N TYR A 700 -8.87 -55.16 2.28
CA TYR A 700 -9.01 -55.30 0.81
C TYR A 700 -9.08 -56.74 0.35
N ASN A 701 -8.24 -57.61 0.89
CA ASN A 701 -8.28 -59.04 0.59
C ASN A 701 -9.60 -59.71 1.06
N ALA A 702 -10.11 -59.31 2.22
CA ALA A 702 -11.42 -59.73 2.71
C ALA A 702 -12.56 -59.25 1.79
N MET A 703 -12.49 -58.03 1.27
CA MET A 703 -13.43 -57.52 0.29
C MET A 703 -13.37 -58.31 -1.04
N LEU A 704 -12.19 -58.61 -1.54
CA LEU A 704 -12.00 -59.41 -2.76
C LEU A 704 -12.49 -60.82 -2.56
N ALA A 705 -12.22 -61.46 -1.41
CA ALA A 705 -12.74 -62.77 -1.04
C ALA A 705 -14.29 -62.76 -0.99
N GLY A 706 -14.87 -61.69 -0.43
CA GLY A 706 -16.34 -61.49 -0.43
C GLY A 706 -16.93 -61.34 -1.82
N LEU A 707 -16.27 -60.61 -2.71
CA LEU A 707 -16.69 -60.48 -4.11
C LEU A 707 -16.54 -61.79 -4.92
N ALA A 708 -15.45 -62.54 -4.68
CA ALA A 708 -15.24 -63.86 -5.27
C ALA A 708 -16.31 -64.83 -4.82
N ALA A 709 -16.62 -64.91 -3.52
CA ALA A 709 -17.71 -65.74 -2.99
C ALA A 709 -19.09 -65.34 -3.52
N ALA A 710 -19.35 -64.04 -3.74
CA ALA A 710 -20.59 -63.56 -4.35
C ALA A 710 -20.72 -63.93 -5.86
N ASN A 711 -19.58 -64.04 -6.56
CA ASN A 711 -19.53 -64.46 -7.97
C ASN A 711 -19.61 -65.99 -8.17
N GLU A 712 -19.23 -66.78 -7.16
CA GLU A 712 -19.25 -68.25 -7.21
C GLU A 712 -20.64 -68.86 -6.99
N GLY A 713 -21.71 -68.10 -6.88
CA GLY A 713 -23.10 -68.55 -6.82
C GLY A 713 -23.37 -69.78 -5.93
N PRO A 714 -24.55 -69.99 -5.39
CA PRO A 714 -24.77 -71.12 -4.49
C PRO A 714 -24.49 -72.44 -5.20
N PRO A 715 -23.86 -73.43 -4.50
CA PRO A 715 -23.53 -74.71 -5.09
C PRO A 715 -24.78 -75.43 -5.63
N LYS A 716 -24.74 -75.73 -6.91
CA LYS A 716 -25.75 -76.58 -7.54
C LYS A 716 -25.68 -78.03 -7.05
N GLY A 717 -26.69 -78.45 -6.32
CA GLY A 717 -27.08 -79.87 -6.33
C GLY A 717 -26.83 -80.66 -5.08
N SER A 718 -27.89 -80.92 -4.36
CA SER A 718 -28.30 -82.32 -4.11
C SER A 718 -29.79 -82.36 -3.74
N THR A 719 -30.57 -82.98 -4.62
CA THR A 719 -31.90 -83.41 -4.39
C THR A 719 -31.95 -84.49 -3.30
N GLY A 720 -32.85 -84.34 -2.35
CA GLY A 720 -33.15 -85.38 -1.37
C GLY A 720 -34.09 -84.86 -0.28
N ALA A 721 -35.38 -84.95 -0.56
CA ALA A 721 -36.41 -84.90 0.50
C ALA A 721 -36.39 -86.21 1.30
N PRO A 722 -36.82 -86.25 2.57
CA PRO A 722 -38.20 -86.46 2.83
C PRO A 722 -38.83 -85.63 3.99
N VAL A 723 -40.11 -85.50 3.84
CA VAL A 723 -41.21 -85.18 4.71
C VAL A 723 -41.10 -85.62 6.16
N GLY A 724 -41.52 -84.75 7.11
CA GLY A 724 -41.72 -85.08 8.49
C GLY A 724 -42.40 -83.93 9.23
N ASN A 725 -43.66 -84.12 9.57
CA ASN A 725 -44.62 -83.35 10.36
C ASN A 725 -44.06 -83.01 11.81
N GLY A 726 -44.53 -81.92 12.35
CA GLY A 726 -44.73 -81.87 13.80
C GLY A 726 -44.55 -80.50 14.43
N GLU A 727 -45.68 -79.89 14.64
CA GLU A 727 -46.14 -79.18 15.87
C GLU A 727 -45.48 -77.91 16.43
N ARG A 728 -46.42 -77.01 16.58
CA ARG A 728 -46.48 -75.79 17.37
C ARG A 728 -45.81 -75.84 18.76
N SER A 729 -45.18 -74.77 19.16
CA SER A 729 -45.49 -74.17 20.47
C SER A 729 -45.13 -72.71 20.47
N LYS A 730 -46.02 -71.91 20.97
CA LYS A 730 -45.94 -70.49 21.31
C LYS A 730 -45.11 -70.38 22.60
N GLU A 731 -44.40 -69.30 22.76
CA GLU A 731 -44.53 -68.37 23.93
C GLU A 731 -43.45 -67.30 23.85
N ASN A 732 -43.91 -66.08 23.82
CA ASN A 732 -43.73 -64.91 24.72
C ASN A 732 -42.32 -64.52 25.16
N GLY A 733 -42.02 -63.26 24.97
CA GLY A 733 -41.35 -62.49 26.00
C GLY A 733 -40.43 -61.36 25.47
N GLU A 734 -41.00 -60.17 25.44
CA GLU A 734 -40.48 -58.86 25.81
C GLU A 734 -39.18 -58.28 25.22
N ARG A 735 -39.41 -57.21 24.53
CA ARG A 735 -38.82 -55.86 24.61
C ARG A 735 -37.31 -55.72 24.90
N SER A 736 -36.60 -55.12 23.97
CA SER A 736 -35.89 -53.83 24.26
C SER A 736 -35.58 -53.09 22.96
N THR A 737 -35.96 -51.88 22.97
CA THR A 737 -35.66 -50.76 22.03
C THR A 737 -34.16 -50.50 21.92
N ASP A 738 -33.60 -50.25 20.72
CA ASP A 738 -33.03 -48.95 20.48
C ASP A 738 -32.81 -48.69 18.96
N ARG A 739 -33.00 -47.44 18.62
CA ARG A 739 -33.02 -46.84 17.31
C ARG A 739 -31.61 -46.57 16.81
N SER A 740 -31.37 -46.71 15.52
CA SER A 740 -30.68 -45.69 14.72
C SER A 740 -30.88 -45.94 13.21
N ARG A 741 -31.65 -45.08 12.61
CA ARG A 741 -31.80 -44.89 11.17
C ARG A 741 -30.70 -44.01 10.60
N PRO A 742 -30.22 -44.20 9.36
CA PRO A 742 -29.42 -43.18 8.64
C PRO A 742 -30.34 -42.16 7.95
N PRO A 743 -29.86 -40.91 7.72
CA PRO A 743 -30.67 -39.85 7.14
C PRO A 743 -30.72 -39.91 5.61
N GLN A 744 -31.91 -39.67 5.10
CA GLN A 744 -32.23 -39.47 3.69
C GLN A 744 -31.78 -38.07 3.19
N ALA A 745 -31.41 -38.03 1.92
CA ALA A 745 -31.20 -36.82 1.14
C ALA A 745 -32.49 -35.99 1.00
N GLY A 746 -32.36 -34.68 1.27
CA GLY A 746 -33.42 -33.69 1.02
C GLY A 746 -33.04 -32.80 -0.17
N SER A 747 -33.98 -32.64 -1.09
CA SER A 747 -33.95 -31.76 -2.26
C SER A 747 -34.11 -30.26 -1.87
N PRO A 748 -33.77 -29.31 -2.75
CA PRO A 748 -33.74 -27.87 -2.42
C PRO A 748 -35.12 -27.20 -2.64
N PRO A 749 -35.37 -26.06 -1.99
CA PRO A 749 -36.45 -25.17 -2.37
C PRO A 749 -35.99 -24.07 -3.35
N ALA A 750 -36.94 -23.69 -4.20
CA ALA A 750 -36.85 -22.64 -5.21
C ALA A 750 -37.09 -21.24 -4.63
N GLU A 751 -36.55 -20.25 -5.33
CA GLU A 751 -36.96 -18.86 -5.58
C GLU A 751 -37.66 -18.03 -4.46
N GLU A 752 -36.94 -16.96 -4.05
CA GLU A 752 -37.29 -15.54 -4.30
C GLU A 752 -36.04 -14.67 -4.14
#